data_d569758684d3f3a1171c7963af68ec88
#
_entry.id   d569758684d3f3a1171c7963af68ec88
#
_cell.length_a   1.000
_cell.length_b   1.000
_cell.length_c   1.000
_cell.angle_alpha   90.00
_cell.angle_beta   90.00
_cell.angle_gamma   90.00
#
_symmetry.space_group_name_H-M   'P 1'
#
loop_
_entity.id
_entity.type
_entity.pdbx_description
1 polymer ?
#
loop_
_entity_poly.entity_id
_entity_poly.type
_entity_poly.pdbx_seq_one_letter_code
_entity_poly.pdbx_strand_id
1 'polypeptide(L)'
;IVGSVRMCIRDRYYTYPVLLVWLVSTLLPQFCIAMPNEQKENNDVVIENAEMRLIISNDGKARSLIHKATGEECLITNADVPLCAITQYRPYDNENFLMFPAKPRTFPANKIERNGNELRIEFQDTYDIAIIELNITDYYIGFTLKQIDYRIEDFGVKRKTEIDEISLLQLPVRKRENFGEWLNVSWDEQTAICLLGTHPTTYIDAFANKEYTTMYAGLDFQVKLFNSGAALITTSKEKLLTCIDKVERDYHMPLGVESRQRKEYQYSYYELRDVTTKNIDEHIVYAQKGGFKSIVVYYVDFAKACGHYEWRKEYPNGMKDLQEITNKIKAAGMIPGIHIHYSKVAVNDPYINNGIPDSRTNHVREFILSEPLDDSSTIITIEGNPEGVRMEKGRRLLQIDNELVTYENYTTEPPYQFTGCVRGVFNSKAASHDKGQHFRLLDVDDWPLFIRVNQNTGIQKEIAERLGKIYHEAGFRFVYFDGAEDVPMPYWYNVSRSQMIVYNEMKPTPLFAEGALKSHYGWHILSRGNAFDIFPPERIRPAMKKYTLRCAEQIAKDFTSVNFGWVNYLAPNDKTIGMQPDMYEYICSKAVAWNSPISLVGNLKELQNHPRTEDNLRVIKMWEEAKLQGVLTDKQKELLKNPEQEYLLMKDKKGNYQLYPYRQITKDDEKPIRA
;
A
#
# COMPACT_ATOMS: atom_id res chain seq x y z
N ILE A 1 -17.16 1.59 14.59
CA ILE A 1 -15.90 0.82 14.66
C ILE A 1 -14.93 1.57 13.79
N VAL A 2 -13.97 2.20 14.44
CA VAL A 2 -12.97 3.07 13.80
C VAL A 2 -11.91 2.15 13.23
N GLY A 3 -11.88 1.98 11.92
CA GLY A 3 -10.76 1.43 11.20
C GLY A 3 -9.61 2.44 11.29
N SER A 4 -8.73 2.29 12.28
CA SER A 4 -7.56 3.12 12.38
C SER A 4 -6.61 2.75 11.25
N VAL A 5 -6.41 3.67 10.31
CA VAL A 5 -5.22 3.66 9.46
C VAL A 5 -4.02 3.88 10.40
N ARG A 6 -3.53 2.82 11.02
CA ARG A 6 -2.22 2.83 11.61
C ARG A 6 -1.24 2.64 10.45
N MET A 7 -0.64 3.73 10.03
CA MET A 7 0.69 3.69 9.44
C MET A 7 1.57 2.95 10.44
N CYS A 8 1.87 1.70 10.18
CA CYS A 8 2.87 0.96 10.97
C CYS A 8 4.24 1.48 10.58
N ILE A 9 4.60 2.63 11.14
CA ILE A 9 6.00 3.01 11.28
C ILE A 9 6.54 2.10 12.38
N ARG A 10 7.38 1.18 11.99
CA ARG A 10 8.11 0.32 12.92
C ARG A 10 9.19 1.18 13.55
N ASP A 11 8.89 1.79 14.70
CA ASP A 11 9.87 2.50 15.53
C ASP A 11 10.97 1.54 15.97
N ARG A 12 12.05 1.49 15.22
CA ARG A 12 13.33 0.96 15.71
C ARG A 12 14.15 2.12 16.26
N TYR A 13 13.88 2.50 17.52
CA TYR A 13 14.79 3.35 18.26
C TYR A 13 16.02 2.53 18.68
N TYR A 14 17.16 2.81 18.05
CA TYR A 14 18.44 2.41 18.59
C TYR A 14 19.00 3.54 19.46
N THR A 15 18.90 3.40 20.77
CA THR A 15 19.69 4.19 21.70
C THR A 15 21.01 3.50 21.95
N TYR A 16 22.11 4.12 21.52
CA TYR A 16 23.44 3.72 21.91
C TYR A 16 23.82 4.39 23.25
N PRO A 17 24.30 3.64 24.27
CA PRO A 17 24.93 4.25 25.42
C PRO A 17 26.40 4.60 25.07
N VAL A 18 26.73 5.88 25.18
CA VAL A 18 28.13 6.35 25.13
C VAL A 18 28.81 5.96 26.42
N LEU A 19 29.75 5.04 26.34
CA LEU A 19 30.71 4.75 27.42
C LEU A 19 31.93 5.63 27.25
N LEU A 20 32.10 6.61 28.14
CA LEU A 20 33.32 7.40 28.28
C LEU A 20 34.40 6.54 28.95
N VAL A 21 35.44 6.17 28.22
CA VAL A 21 36.67 5.61 28.82
C VAL A 21 37.75 6.69 28.74
N TRP A 22 38.16 7.19 29.92
CA TRP A 22 39.35 8.00 30.07
C TRP A 22 40.60 7.10 30.04
N LEU A 23 41.48 7.32 29.07
CA LEU A 23 42.84 6.76 29.11
C LEU A 23 43.84 7.90 29.04
N VAL A 24 44.63 7.97 30.09
CA VAL A 24 45.79 8.84 30.24
C VAL A 24 46.88 8.36 29.29
N SER A 25 47.33 9.19 28.34
CA SER A 25 48.48 8.92 27.50
C SER A 25 49.67 9.72 27.97
N THR A 26 50.72 9.01 28.36
CA THR A 26 52.07 9.52 28.60
C THR A 26 52.76 9.81 27.27
N LEU A 27 53.38 11.01 27.20
CA LEU A 27 54.17 11.53 26.12
C LEU A 27 55.47 10.71 25.88
N LEU A 28 55.69 10.28 24.64
CA LEU A 28 57.02 10.00 24.06
C LEU A 28 57.06 10.62 22.65
N PRO A 29 58.12 11.32 22.28
CA PRO A 29 58.24 11.90 20.94
C PRO A 29 58.68 10.84 19.94
N GLN A 30 57.82 10.51 18.96
CA GLN A 30 58.22 9.74 17.80
C GLN A 30 58.56 10.68 16.64
N PHE A 31 59.76 10.50 16.12
CA PHE A 31 60.23 11.07 14.85
C PHE A 31 59.29 10.60 13.72
N CYS A 32 58.51 11.49 13.15
CA CYS A 32 57.82 11.24 11.87
C CYS A 32 58.81 11.36 10.72
N ILE A 33 59.20 10.22 10.16
CA ILE A 33 59.74 10.15 8.80
C ILE A 33 58.52 10.35 7.87
N ALA A 34 58.48 11.47 7.16
CA ALA A 34 57.50 11.72 6.12
C ALA A 34 57.68 10.68 5.01
N MET A 35 56.80 9.70 4.95
CA MET A 35 56.63 8.89 3.75
C MET A 35 56.04 9.77 2.63
N PRO A 36 56.44 9.56 1.38
CA PRO A 36 55.88 10.32 0.27
C PRO A 36 54.39 10.02 0.22
N ASN A 37 53.56 11.08 0.07
CA ASN A 37 52.16 11.00 -0.24
C ASN A 37 52.02 10.15 -1.51
N GLU A 38 51.66 8.88 -1.39
CA GLU A 38 51.06 8.16 -2.49
C GLU A 38 49.76 8.96 -2.83
N GLN A 39 49.79 9.63 -3.97
CA GLN A 39 48.59 10.11 -4.60
C GLN A 39 47.70 8.85 -4.81
N LYS A 40 46.73 8.60 -3.91
CA LYS A 40 45.65 7.65 -4.16
C LYS A 40 45.03 8.09 -5.48
N GLU A 41 45.27 7.32 -6.53
CA GLU A 41 44.50 7.46 -7.76
C GLU A 41 43.03 7.44 -7.35
N ASN A 42 42.31 8.49 -7.71
CA ASN A 42 40.92 8.65 -7.38
C ASN A 42 40.10 7.76 -8.34
N ASN A 43 40.01 6.47 -8.03
CA ASN A 43 39.30 5.45 -8.82
C ASN A 43 37.78 5.48 -8.54
N ASP A 44 37.22 6.68 -8.39
CA ASP A 44 35.79 6.84 -8.19
C ASP A 44 35.01 6.37 -9.44
N VAL A 45 33.92 5.67 -9.21
CA VAL A 45 32.99 5.25 -10.27
C VAL A 45 32.07 6.41 -10.62
N VAL A 46 32.08 6.83 -11.87
CA VAL A 46 31.19 7.87 -12.40
C VAL A 46 30.11 7.23 -13.25
N ILE A 47 28.85 7.52 -12.93
CA ILE A 47 27.68 7.10 -13.71
C ILE A 47 26.88 8.37 -14.03
N GLU A 48 26.67 8.63 -15.31
CA GLU A 48 25.97 9.86 -15.72
C GLU A 48 25.08 9.65 -16.94
N ASN A 49 24.07 10.49 -17.05
CA ASN A 49 23.19 10.61 -18.19
C ASN A 49 22.93 12.10 -18.52
N ALA A 50 21.88 12.40 -19.29
CA ALA A 50 21.56 13.78 -19.68
C ALA A 50 21.16 14.66 -18.45
N GLU A 51 20.51 14.11 -17.44
CA GLU A 51 19.91 14.84 -16.32
C GLU A 51 20.79 14.87 -15.07
N MET A 52 21.57 13.81 -14.80
CA MET A 52 22.31 13.68 -13.54
C MET A 52 23.69 13.06 -13.70
N ARG A 53 24.54 13.28 -12.67
CA ARG A 53 25.85 12.66 -12.53
C ARG A 53 25.99 12.13 -11.10
N LEU A 54 26.11 10.80 -10.95
CA LEU A 54 26.36 10.10 -9.70
C LEU A 54 27.85 9.72 -9.64
N ILE A 55 28.49 10.06 -8.53
CA ILE A 55 29.89 9.66 -8.24
C ILE A 55 29.87 8.76 -7.02
N ILE A 56 30.39 7.56 -7.17
CA ILE A 56 30.54 6.56 -6.11
C ILE A 56 32.01 6.39 -5.82
N SER A 57 32.42 6.59 -4.58
CA SER A 57 33.79 6.34 -4.18
C SER A 57 34.09 4.84 -4.13
N ASN A 58 35.34 4.48 -4.36
CA ASN A 58 35.76 3.08 -4.37
C ASN A 58 35.57 2.38 -3.00
N ASP A 59 35.46 3.16 -1.90
CA ASP A 59 35.18 2.68 -0.54
C ASP A 59 33.69 2.47 -0.25
N GLY A 60 32.84 2.48 -1.29
CA GLY A 60 31.45 2.05 -1.19
C GLY A 60 30.44 3.13 -0.79
N LYS A 61 30.75 4.42 -0.93
CA LYS A 61 29.82 5.52 -0.58
C LYS A 61 29.41 6.33 -1.79
N ALA A 62 28.15 6.79 -1.83
CA ALA A 62 27.73 7.82 -2.78
C ALA A 62 28.37 9.16 -2.37
N ARG A 63 29.29 9.66 -3.18
CA ARG A 63 30.07 10.87 -2.89
C ARG A 63 29.41 12.14 -3.42
N SER A 64 28.72 12.05 -4.55
CA SER A 64 28.08 13.19 -5.20
C SER A 64 26.91 12.73 -6.08
N LEU A 65 25.85 13.50 -6.11
CA LEU A 65 24.76 13.39 -7.05
C LEU A 65 24.41 14.80 -7.56
N ILE A 66 24.83 15.12 -8.76
CA ILE A 66 24.62 16.44 -9.37
C ILE A 66 23.39 16.41 -10.26
N HIS A 67 22.46 17.33 -10.05
CA HIS A 67 21.44 17.70 -11.02
C HIS A 67 22.08 18.60 -12.08
N LYS A 68 22.27 18.08 -13.31
CA LYS A 68 23.08 18.77 -14.34
C LYS A 68 22.48 20.11 -14.78
N ALA A 69 21.15 20.23 -14.84
CA ALA A 69 20.49 21.46 -15.28
C ALA A 69 20.73 22.65 -14.32
N THR A 70 20.87 22.40 -13.03
CA THR A 70 21.07 23.42 -12.00
C THR A 70 22.52 23.50 -11.50
N GLY A 71 23.31 22.43 -11.70
CA GLY A 71 24.62 22.25 -11.10
C GLY A 71 24.59 21.94 -9.59
N GLU A 72 23.41 21.63 -9.05
CA GLU A 72 23.20 21.41 -7.62
C GLU A 72 23.75 20.06 -7.15
N GLU A 73 24.51 20.07 -6.01
CA GLU A 73 24.86 18.86 -5.28
C GLU A 73 23.66 18.43 -4.40
N CYS A 74 23.11 17.27 -4.72
CA CYS A 74 21.88 16.76 -4.09
C CYS A 74 22.12 15.95 -2.82
N LEU A 75 23.37 15.48 -2.58
CA LEU A 75 23.70 14.68 -1.40
C LEU A 75 24.34 15.51 -0.27
N ILE A 76 24.32 14.94 0.92
CA ILE A 76 25.20 15.34 2.02
C ILE A 76 26.48 14.50 1.89
N THR A 77 27.53 15.10 1.35
CA THR A 77 28.74 14.42 0.91
C THR A 77 29.60 13.82 2.04
N ASN A 78 29.42 14.28 3.27
CA ASN A 78 30.11 13.79 4.47
C ASN A 78 29.24 12.85 5.33
N ALA A 79 28.07 12.45 4.85
CA ALA A 79 27.24 11.47 5.56
C ALA A 79 27.92 10.08 5.56
N ASP A 80 27.91 9.44 6.72
CA ASP A 80 28.43 8.08 6.87
C ASP A 80 27.35 7.04 6.53
N VAL A 81 26.96 7.02 5.25
CA VAL A 81 25.96 6.11 4.71
C VAL A 81 26.59 5.30 3.59
N PRO A 82 26.70 3.96 3.71
CA PRO A 82 27.18 3.12 2.62
C PRO A 82 26.15 3.13 1.48
N LEU A 83 26.63 3.15 0.23
CA LEU A 83 25.75 3.06 -0.93
C LEU A 83 24.96 1.74 -0.92
N CYS A 84 25.65 0.65 -0.60
CA CYS A 84 25.12 -0.70 -0.59
C CYS A 84 25.64 -1.46 0.63
N ALA A 85 24.85 -2.37 1.17
CA ALA A 85 25.22 -3.24 2.27
C ALA A 85 24.43 -4.56 2.23
N ILE A 86 25.00 -5.61 2.79
CA ILE A 86 24.27 -6.85 3.05
C ILE A 86 24.00 -7.01 4.54
N THR A 87 22.87 -7.60 4.89
CA THR A 87 22.52 -7.94 6.27
C THR A 87 22.37 -9.44 6.39
N GLN A 88 22.97 -10.01 7.44
CA GLN A 88 22.90 -11.43 7.77
C GLN A 88 22.38 -11.60 9.19
N TYR A 89 21.33 -12.40 9.34
CA TYR A 89 20.97 -12.97 10.62
C TYR A 89 21.84 -14.18 10.85
N ARG A 90 22.82 -14.05 11.73
CA ARG A 90 23.61 -15.19 12.19
C ARG A 90 23.01 -15.66 13.51
N PRO A 91 22.24 -16.76 13.51
CA PRO A 91 22.03 -17.48 14.77
C PRO A 91 23.43 -17.85 15.26
N TYR A 92 23.68 -17.68 16.56
CA TYR A 92 24.91 -18.19 17.13
C TYR A 92 24.85 -19.70 17.05
N ASP A 93 25.48 -20.27 16.01
CA ASP A 93 25.61 -21.70 15.81
C ASP A 93 26.45 -22.40 16.87
N ASN A 94 26.98 -21.64 17.80
CA ASN A 94 27.82 -22.19 18.82
C ASN A 94 26.95 -22.54 20.04
N GLU A 95 26.52 -23.77 20.10
CA GLU A 95 25.77 -24.36 21.20
C GLU A 95 26.40 -24.06 22.58
N ASN A 96 27.67 -23.69 22.62
CA ASN A 96 28.40 -23.34 23.83
C ASN A 96 28.35 -21.86 24.21
N PHE A 97 27.80 -20.98 23.37
CA PHE A 97 27.77 -19.52 23.60
C PHE A 97 26.35 -18.93 23.51
N LEU A 98 25.36 -19.64 23.96
CA LEU A 98 23.91 -19.28 23.96
C LEU A 98 23.55 -18.04 24.78
N MET A 99 24.51 -17.24 25.25
CA MET A 99 24.20 -16.13 26.17
C MET A 99 23.67 -14.87 25.50
N PHE A 100 23.64 -14.80 24.16
CA PHE A 100 23.20 -13.62 23.45
C PHE A 100 22.20 -13.97 22.35
N PRO A 101 21.06 -13.26 22.24
CA PRO A 101 20.14 -13.45 21.12
C PRO A 101 20.83 -13.12 19.82
N ALA A 102 20.51 -13.87 18.77
CA ALA A 102 20.98 -13.59 17.41
C ALA A 102 20.63 -12.15 17.03
N LYS A 103 21.61 -11.40 16.54
CA LYS A 103 21.43 -10.02 16.06
C LYS A 103 21.76 -9.97 14.59
N PRO A 104 21.00 -9.18 13.80
CA PRO A 104 21.40 -8.91 12.42
C PRO A 104 22.75 -8.18 12.42
N ARG A 105 23.62 -8.58 11.50
CA ARG A 105 24.88 -7.92 11.22
C ARG A 105 24.84 -7.34 9.82
N THR A 106 25.17 -6.07 9.71
CA THR A 106 25.23 -5.37 8.42
C THR A 106 26.69 -5.18 8.02
N PHE A 107 26.98 -5.55 6.79
CA PHE A 107 28.31 -5.46 6.18
C PHE A 107 28.23 -4.49 5.00
N PRO A 108 28.82 -3.29 5.12
CA PRO A 108 28.80 -2.31 4.04
C PRO A 108 29.67 -2.73 2.86
N ALA A 109 29.39 -2.18 1.70
CA ALA A 109 30.29 -2.22 0.57
C ALA A 109 31.64 -1.57 0.96
N ASN A 110 32.75 -2.23 0.63
CA ASN A 110 34.10 -1.70 0.86
C ASN A 110 34.88 -1.52 -0.43
N LYS A 111 34.39 -2.07 -1.55
CA LYS A 111 34.97 -1.90 -2.87
C LYS A 111 33.89 -1.93 -3.93
N ILE A 112 33.88 -0.91 -4.79
CA ILE A 112 32.98 -0.84 -5.94
C ILE A 112 33.82 -0.59 -7.19
N GLU A 113 33.62 -1.44 -8.18
CA GLU A 113 34.27 -1.34 -9.49
C GLU A 113 33.20 -1.35 -10.58
N ARG A 114 33.39 -0.56 -11.62
CA ARG A 114 32.52 -0.55 -12.79
C ARG A 114 33.21 -1.19 -14.00
N ASN A 115 32.54 -2.16 -14.62
CA ASN A 115 32.96 -2.76 -15.88
C ASN A 115 31.81 -2.62 -16.90
N GLY A 116 31.93 -1.64 -17.78
CA GLY A 116 30.86 -1.34 -18.75
C GLY A 116 29.55 -0.94 -18.04
N ASN A 117 28.51 -1.77 -18.20
CA ASN A 117 27.22 -1.59 -17.55
C ASN A 117 27.03 -2.46 -16.30
N GLU A 118 28.10 -2.95 -15.71
CA GLU A 118 28.03 -3.72 -14.48
C GLU A 118 28.80 -3.02 -13.35
N LEU A 119 28.22 -3.03 -12.16
CA LEU A 119 28.90 -2.72 -10.92
C LEU A 119 29.19 -4.03 -10.19
N ARG A 120 30.46 -4.21 -9.84
CA ARG A 120 30.92 -5.26 -8.98
C ARG A 120 31.12 -4.69 -7.58
N ILE A 121 30.37 -5.15 -6.62
CA ILE A 121 30.36 -4.66 -5.24
C ILE A 121 30.85 -5.75 -4.32
N GLU A 122 31.96 -5.52 -3.62
CA GLU A 122 32.51 -6.41 -2.59
C GLU A 122 32.15 -5.87 -1.20
N PHE A 123 31.69 -6.76 -0.31
CA PHE A 123 31.25 -6.37 1.03
C PHE A 123 32.33 -6.67 2.08
N GLN A 124 32.43 -5.77 3.06
CA GLN A 124 33.39 -5.88 4.15
C GLN A 124 33.18 -7.19 4.91
N ASP A 125 34.29 -7.81 5.34
CA ASP A 125 34.34 -9.00 6.22
C ASP A 125 33.68 -10.28 5.70
N THR A 126 32.81 -10.22 4.68
CA THR A 126 32.15 -11.41 4.12
C THR A 126 32.79 -11.86 2.82
N TYR A 127 33.43 -10.92 2.11
CA TYR A 127 33.98 -11.12 0.76
C TYR A 127 32.95 -11.57 -0.29
N ASP A 128 31.66 -11.54 0.05
CA ASP A 128 30.58 -11.76 -0.91
C ASP A 128 30.58 -10.62 -1.94
N ILE A 129 30.20 -10.94 -3.17
CA ILE A 129 30.22 -9.99 -4.27
C ILE A 129 28.83 -9.94 -4.90
N ALA A 130 28.24 -8.75 -4.97
CA ALA A 130 27.05 -8.49 -5.75
C ALA A 130 27.42 -7.94 -7.13
N ILE A 131 26.76 -8.47 -8.17
CA ILE A 131 26.82 -7.94 -9.53
C ILE A 131 25.52 -7.24 -9.84
N ILE A 132 25.60 -5.93 -10.07
CA ILE A 132 24.45 -5.07 -10.39
C ILE A 132 24.57 -4.60 -11.83
N GLU A 133 23.56 -4.88 -12.64
CA GLU A 133 23.46 -4.35 -13.99
C GLU A 133 22.91 -2.93 -13.96
N LEU A 134 23.56 -2.04 -14.70
CA LEU A 134 23.16 -0.65 -14.91
C LEU A 134 22.37 -0.51 -16.21
N ASN A 135 21.22 0.12 -16.13
CA ASN A 135 20.46 0.61 -17.29
C ASN A 135 20.52 2.15 -17.30
N ILE A 136 21.41 2.70 -18.10
CA ILE A 136 21.64 4.16 -18.18
C ILE A 136 20.90 4.71 -19.38
N THR A 137 19.87 5.51 -19.11
CA THR A 137 19.07 6.21 -20.13
C THR A 137 19.19 7.73 -19.93
N ASP A 138 18.69 8.52 -20.87
CA ASP A 138 18.66 9.99 -20.72
C ASP A 138 17.77 10.45 -19.55
N TYR A 139 16.88 9.58 -19.02
CA TYR A 139 15.84 9.91 -18.06
C TYR A 139 16.11 9.39 -16.65
N TYR A 140 16.80 8.25 -16.52
CA TYR A 140 17.05 7.60 -15.24
C TYR A 140 18.29 6.70 -15.29
N ILE A 141 18.76 6.30 -14.12
CA ILE A 141 19.76 5.24 -13.95
C ILE A 141 19.09 4.09 -13.21
N GLY A 142 18.98 2.94 -13.86
CA GLY A 142 18.45 1.69 -13.31
C GLY A 142 19.55 0.82 -12.73
N PHE A 143 19.25 0.15 -11.61
CA PHE A 143 20.13 -0.77 -10.89
C PHE A 143 19.38 -2.09 -10.69
N THR A 144 19.87 -3.18 -11.26
CA THR A 144 19.24 -4.51 -11.16
C THR A 144 20.23 -5.52 -10.62
N LEU A 145 19.88 -6.21 -9.53
CA LEU A 145 20.71 -7.28 -8.97
C LEU A 145 20.66 -8.51 -9.89
N LYS A 146 21.80 -8.89 -10.47
CA LYS A 146 21.92 -10.05 -11.36
C LYS A 146 22.45 -11.29 -10.66
N GLN A 147 23.44 -11.13 -9.82
CA GLN A 147 24.15 -12.26 -9.24
C GLN A 147 24.75 -11.89 -7.89
N ILE A 148 24.88 -12.89 -7.04
CA ILE A 148 25.70 -12.83 -5.83
C ILE A 148 26.69 -14.00 -5.90
N ASP A 149 27.98 -13.66 -5.86
CA ASP A 149 29.05 -14.65 -5.72
C ASP A 149 29.37 -14.78 -4.23
N TYR A 150 28.90 -15.86 -3.63
CA TYR A 150 29.20 -16.19 -2.24
C TYR A 150 30.64 -16.69 -2.15
N ARG A 151 31.49 -15.97 -1.45
CA ARG A 151 32.84 -16.46 -1.15
C ARG A 151 32.80 -17.32 0.10
N ILE A 152 32.89 -18.61 -0.10
CA ILE A 152 33.11 -19.56 0.98
C ILE A 152 34.61 -19.60 1.23
N GLU A 153 35.08 -18.96 2.29
CA GLU A 153 36.43 -19.26 2.79
C GLU A 153 36.39 -20.62 3.46
N ASP A 154 37.10 -21.56 2.87
CA ASP A 154 37.21 -22.93 3.38
C ASP A 154 38.27 -22.98 4.48
N PHE A 155 37.93 -22.55 5.69
CA PHE A 155 38.73 -22.83 6.89
C PHE A 155 38.40 -24.19 7.50
N GLY A 156 37.97 -25.17 6.68
CA GLY A 156 37.61 -26.49 7.13
C GLY A 156 36.17 -26.60 7.71
N VAL A 157 35.43 -25.49 7.73
CA VAL A 157 34.02 -25.47 8.12
C VAL A 157 33.24 -24.77 7.01
N LYS A 158 32.38 -25.49 6.32
CA LYS A 158 31.45 -24.92 5.33
C LYS A 158 30.52 -23.94 6.05
N ARG A 159 30.83 -22.65 6.02
CA ARG A 159 29.88 -21.62 6.43
C ARG A 159 28.89 -21.39 5.29
N LYS A 160 27.66 -21.80 5.47
CA LYS A 160 26.56 -21.35 4.66
C LYS A 160 26.16 -19.95 5.16
N THR A 161 26.74 -18.90 4.56
CA THR A 161 26.35 -17.53 4.85
C THR A 161 25.12 -17.20 4.04
N GLU A 162 23.95 -17.19 4.67
CA GLU A 162 22.73 -16.70 4.05
C GLU A 162 22.70 -15.18 4.15
N ILE A 163 22.35 -14.51 3.07
CA ILE A 163 22.10 -13.07 3.05
C ILE A 163 20.60 -12.87 3.25
N ASP A 164 20.22 -12.16 4.31
CA ASP A 164 18.81 -11.92 4.64
C ASP A 164 18.28 -10.66 3.96
N GLU A 165 19.13 -9.66 3.72
CA GLU A 165 18.77 -8.40 3.10
C GLU A 165 19.94 -7.79 2.36
N ILE A 166 19.66 -7.16 1.21
CA ILE A 166 20.59 -6.30 0.50
C ILE A 166 20.00 -4.91 0.41
N SER A 167 20.66 -3.91 0.98
CA SER A 167 20.40 -2.52 0.60
C SER A 167 21.11 -2.27 -0.73
N LEU A 168 20.32 -2.15 -1.79
CA LEU A 168 20.83 -1.97 -3.15
C LEU A 168 21.35 -0.56 -3.39
N LEU A 169 20.61 0.43 -2.85
CA LEU A 169 20.96 1.84 -2.89
C LEU A 169 20.55 2.54 -1.60
N GLN A 170 21.48 3.30 -1.05
CA GLN A 170 21.23 4.23 0.06
C GLN A 170 21.86 5.58 -0.29
N LEU A 171 21.02 6.60 -0.39
CA LEU A 171 21.43 7.93 -0.80
C LEU A 171 21.05 8.97 0.27
N PRO A 172 22.02 9.63 0.94
CA PRO A 172 21.76 10.68 1.94
C PRO A 172 21.40 12.00 1.25
N VAL A 173 20.17 12.12 0.80
CA VAL A 173 19.67 13.26 0.01
C VAL A 173 19.41 14.47 0.90
N ARG A 174 19.85 15.66 0.46
CA ARG A 174 19.52 16.93 1.12
C ARG A 174 18.02 17.07 1.28
N LYS A 175 17.58 17.56 2.45
CA LYS A 175 16.16 17.85 2.67
C LYS A 175 15.69 18.95 1.74
N ARG A 176 14.51 18.74 1.16
CA ARG A 176 13.80 19.70 0.31
C ARG A 176 12.47 20.09 0.94
N GLU A 177 11.83 21.06 0.35
CA GLU A 177 10.54 21.56 0.81
C GLU A 177 9.48 20.46 0.88
N ASN A 178 9.48 19.56 -0.11
CA ASN A 178 8.51 18.49 -0.22
C ASN A 178 9.16 17.11 -0.21
N PHE A 179 8.51 16.19 0.51
CA PHE A 179 8.82 14.77 0.46
C PHE A 179 7.53 13.97 0.31
N GLY A 180 7.41 13.23 -0.80
CA GLY A 180 6.33 12.29 -1.08
C GLY A 180 6.73 10.89 -0.63
N GLU A 181 6.04 10.39 0.39
CA GLU A 181 6.36 9.09 1.00
C GLU A 181 5.91 7.90 0.15
N TRP A 182 4.80 8.04 -0.57
CA TRP A 182 4.29 6.95 -1.40
C TRP A 182 5.15 6.70 -2.63
N LEU A 183 5.56 7.77 -3.33
CA LEU A 183 6.42 7.70 -4.50
C LEU A 183 7.93 7.65 -4.15
N ASN A 184 8.29 7.95 -2.89
CA ASN A 184 9.66 8.14 -2.44
C ASN A 184 10.40 9.21 -3.24
N VAL A 185 9.89 10.42 -3.19
CA VAL A 185 10.38 11.56 -3.96
C VAL A 185 10.64 12.78 -3.07
N SER A 186 11.83 13.37 -3.18
CA SER A 186 12.23 14.63 -2.53
C SER A 186 12.32 15.73 -3.57
N TRP A 187 11.57 16.83 -3.43
CA TRP A 187 11.49 17.86 -4.47
C TRP A 187 11.21 19.27 -3.97
N ASP A 188 11.60 20.23 -4.77
CA ASP A 188 11.23 21.64 -4.71
C ASP A 188 10.90 22.15 -6.13
N GLU A 189 10.82 23.47 -6.34
CA GLU A 189 10.46 24.04 -7.64
C GLU A 189 11.50 23.79 -8.74
N GLN A 190 12.75 23.47 -8.40
CA GLN A 190 13.85 23.34 -9.37
C GLN A 190 14.32 21.92 -9.57
N THR A 191 14.31 21.12 -8.51
CA THR A 191 14.93 19.78 -8.50
C THR A 191 14.01 18.76 -7.85
N ALA A 192 13.91 17.59 -8.47
CA ALA A 192 13.24 16.41 -7.94
C ALA A 192 14.18 15.21 -7.98
N ILE A 193 14.24 14.48 -6.87
CA ILE A 193 15.00 13.24 -6.74
C ILE A 193 14.01 12.15 -6.35
N CYS A 194 13.92 11.10 -7.16
CA CYS A 194 13.03 9.97 -6.94
C CYS A 194 13.82 8.66 -7.00
N LEU A 195 13.60 7.78 -6.03
CA LEU A 195 14.14 6.43 -6.00
C LEU A 195 12.97 5.46 -5.93
N LEU A 196 12.68 4.77 -7.02
CA LEU A 196 11.54 3.89 -7.14
C LEU A 196 11.94 2.44 -7.44
N GLY A 197 11.14 1.48 -6.97
CA GLY A 197 11.32 0.07 -7.28
C GLY A 197 10.80 -0.25 -8.67
N THR A 198 11.62 -0.95 -9.48
CA THR A 198 11.24 -1.40 -10.83
C THR A 198 10.44 -2.70 -10.83
N HIS A 199 10.32 -3.35 -9.68
CA HIS A 199 9.60 -4.59 -9.48
C HIS A 199 8.96 -4.64 -8.09
N PRO A 200 7.81 -5.31 -7.87
CA PRO A 200 7.16 -5.40 -6.55
C PRO A 200 8.00 -6.08 -5.47
N THR A 201 9.07 -6.78 -5.85
CA THR A 201 10.03 -7.39 -4.92
C THR A 201 11.08 -6.42 -4.38
N THR A 202 11.10 -5.17 -4.85
CA THR A 202 12.00 -4.14 -4.33
C THR A 202 11.37 -3.40 -3.17
N TYR A 203 12.02 -3.43 -2.01
CA TYR A 203 11.63 -2.65 -0.85
C TYR A 203 12.14 -1.22 -1.00
N ILE A 204 11.24 -0.26 -0.94
CA ILE A 204 11.54 1.17 -1.00
C ILE A 204 11.14 1.81 0.33
N ASP A 205 12.02 2.65 0.87
CA ASP A 205 11.78 3.38 2.11
C ASP A 205 12.61 4.68 2.16
N ALA A 206 12.40 5.46 3.21
CA ALA A 206 13.19 6.66 3.49
C ALA A 206 13.35 6.89 4.99
N PHE A 207 14.57 7.21 5.40
CA PHE A 207 14.92 7.42 6.80
C PHE A 207 15.40 8.86 7.00
N ALA A 208 14.57 9.70 7.61
CA ALA A 208 14.90 11.10 7.86
C ALA A 208 15.62 11.28 9.20
N ASN A 209 16.71 12.05 9.21
CA ASN A 209 17.33 12.60 10.40
C ASN A 209 17.22 14.14 10.41
N LYS A 210 18.02 14.85 11.20
CA LYS A 210 17.97 16.33 11.26
C LYS A 210 18.51 16.99 9.99
N GLU A 211 19.48 16.37 9.29
CA GLU A 211 20.25 16.98 8.21
C GLU A 211 19.81 16.53 6.82
N TYR A 212 19.50 15.23 6.67
CA TYR A 212 19.17 14.63 5.38
C TYR A 212 18.07 13.56 5.51
N THR A 213 17.62 13.10 4.37
CA THR A 213 16.78 11.90 4.24
C THR A 213 17.57 10.84 3.47
N THR A 214 17.80 9.69 4.08
CA THR A 214 18.35 8.54 3.35
C THR A 214 17.24 7.90 2.54
N MET A 215 17.27 8.05 1.23
CA MET A 215 16.41 7.30 0.31
C MET A 215 16.99 5.90 0.15
N TYR A 216 16.15 4.90 0.30
CA TYR A 216 16.53 3.49 0.41
C TYR A 216 15.81 2.64 -0.62
N ALA A 217 16.58 1.78 -1.28
CA ALA A 217 16.07 0.67 -2.07
C ALA A 217 16.76 -0.62 -1.64
N GLY A 218 16.01 -1.65 -1.31
CA GLY A 218 16.55 -2.91 -0.81
C GLY A 218 15.80 -4.13 -1.33
N LEU A 219 16.39 -5.29 -1.08
CA LEU A 219 15.88 -6.59 -1.45
C LEU A 219 15.93 -7.48 -0.21
N ASP A 220 14.81 -8.12 0.11
CA ASP A 220 14.67 -9.00 1.26
C ASP A 220 14.74 -10.47 0.79
N PHE A 221 15.46 -11.30 1.52
CA PHE A 221 15.63 -12.71 1.20
C PHE A 221 14.32 -13.52 1.24
N GLN A 222 13.34 -13.10 2.03
CA GLN A 222 12.02 -13.73 2.05
C GLN A 222 11.27 -13.58 0.71
N VAL A 223 11.76 -12.70 -0.16
CA VAL A 223 11.30 -12.45 -1.52
C VAL A 223 12.40 -12.79 -2.51
N LYS A 224 12.04 -12.94 -3.76
CA LYS A 224 13.02 -13.23 -4.81
C LYS A 224 13.99 -12.05 -4.99
N LEU A 225 15.29 -12.29 -4.76
CA LEU A 225 16.32 -11.26 -4.84
C LEU A 225 16.68 -10.88 -6.30
N PHE A 226 16.87 -11.87 -7.17
CA PHE A 226 17.42 -11.64 -8.50
C PHE A 226 16.42 -11.05 -9.49
N ASN A 227 16.93 -10.22 -10.38
CA ASN A 227 16.18 -9.46 -11.38
C ASN A 227 15.21 -8.41 -10.79
N SER A 228 15.38 -8.09 -9.50
CA SER A 228 14.71 -6.98 -8.84
C SER A 228 15.66 -5.80 -8.75
N GLY A 229 15.12 -4.57 -8.79
CA GLY A 229 15.98 -3.41 -8.80
C GLY A 229 15.24 -2.10 -8.57
N ALA A 230 15.99 -1.02 -8.66
CA ALA A 230 15.51 0.34 -8.46
C ALA A 230 15.93 1.25 -9.62
N ALA A 231 15.19 2.32 -9.83
CA ALA A 231 15.53 3.41 -10.74
C ALA A 231 15.73 4.71 -9.96
N LEU A 232 16.88 5.34 -10.15
CA LEU A 232 17.20 6.66 -9.64
C LEU A 232 16.90 7.70 -10.71
N ILE A 233 16.12 8.71 -10.35
CA ILE A 233 15.81 9.87 -11.18
C ILE A 233 16.27 11.12 -10.41
N THR A 234 17.01 12.01 -11.11
CA THR A 234 17.31 13.36 -10.60
C THR A 234 17.12 14.30 -11.78
N THR A 235 16.13 15.18 -11.69
CA THR A 235 15.70 16.02 -12.81
C THR A 235 14.95 17.26 -12.28
N SER A 236 14.44 18.13 -13.17
CA SER A 236 13.53 19.20 -12.76
C SER A 236 12.14 18.64 -12.38
N LYS A 237 11.42 19.36 -11.52
CA LYS A 237 10.06 19.01 -11.10
C LYS A 237 9.13 18.75 -12.31
N GLU A 238 9.22 19.60 -13.33
CA GLU A 238 8.36 19.52 -14.54
C GLU A 238 8.61 18.25 -15.36
N LYS A 239 9.85 17.75 -15.37
CA LYS A 239 10.22 16.56 -16.14
C LYS A 239 10.01 15.25 -15.38
N LEU A 240 9.81 15.31 -14.06
CA LEU A 240 9.79 14.13 -13.20
C LEU A 240 8.82 13.05 -13.69
N LEU A 241 7.56 13.41 -13.94
CA LEU A 241 6.57 12.43 -14.39
C LEU A 241 6.91 11.84 -15.76
N THR A 242 7.55 12.61 -16.65
CA THR A 242 8.05 12.07 -17.94
C THR A 242 9.15 11.03 -17.71
N CYS A 243 10.05 11.27 -16.78
CA CYS A 243 11.09 10.30 -16.42
C CYS A 243 10.49 9.03 -15.79
N ILE A 244 9.48 9.17 -14.93
CA ILE A 244 8.77 8.02 -14.32
C ILE A 244 8.02 7.21 -15.40
N ASP A 245 7.30 7.86 -16.32
CA ASP A 245 6.61 7.17 -17.43
C ASP A 245 7.60 6.35 -18.27
N LYS A 246 8.81 6.87 -18.46
CA LYS A 246 9.86 6.14 -19.18
C LYS A 246 10.30 4.89 -18.41
N VAL A 247 10.48 4.98 -17.08
CA VAL A 247 10.77 3.81 -16.22
C VAL A 247 9.63 2.79 -16.31
N GLU A 248 8.37 3.24 -16.17
CA GLU A 248 7.20 2.36 -16.25
C GLU A 248 7.18 1.55 -17.55
N ARG A 249 7.44 2.19 -18.67
CA ARG A 249 7.45 1.52 -20.00
C ARG A 249 8.63 0.57 -20.19
N ASP A 250 9.83 1.00 -19.82
CA ASP A 250 11.05 0.23 -20.02
C ASP A 250 11.09 -1.04 -19.14
N TYR A 251 10.49 -0.99 -17.94
CA TYR A 251 10.39 -2.12 -17.02
C TYR A 251 9.03 -2.85 -17.06
N HIS A 252 8.18 -2.52 -18.06
CA HIS A 252 6.84 -3.13 -18.22
C HIS A 252 5.96 -3.07 -16.97
N MET A 253 6.06 -1.95 -16.26
CA MET A 253 5.28 -1.68 -15.06
C MET A 253 3.86 -1.22 -15.44
N PRO A 254 2.90 -1.22 -14.50
CA PRO A 254 1.64 -0.51 -14.69
C PRO A 254 1.90 0.98 -14.98
N LEU A 255 1.09 1.56 -15.88
CA LEU A 255 1.31 2.93 -16.37
C LEU A 255 0.60 3.95 -15.47
N GLY A 256 1.12 4.13 -14.27
CA GLY A 256 0.57 5.01 -13.24
C GLY A 256 0.56 6.47 -13.66
N VAL A 257 1.60 6.95 -14.35
CA VAL A 257 1.65 8.31 -14.90
C VAL A 257 0.54 8.52 -15.91
N GLU A 258 0.42 7.61 -16.91
CA GLU A 258 -0.59 7.72 -17.96
C GLU A 258 -2.01 7.74 -17.35
N SER A 259 -2.29 6.90 -16.36
CA SER A 259 -3.59 6.85 -15.72
C SER A 259 -3.98 8.17 -15.04
N ARG A 260 -3.01 8.91 -14.49
CA ARG A 260 -3.21 10.21 -13.83
C ARG A 260 -3.40 11.36 -14.81
N GLN A 261 -2.92 11.22 -16.05
CA GLN A 261 -3.07 12.22 -17.11
C GLN A 261 -4.44 12.13 -17.81
N ARG A 262 -5.20 11.05 -17.59
CA ARG A 262 -6.54 10.88 -18.16
C ARG A 262 -7.56 11.78 -17.45
N LYS A 263 -8.54 12.29 -18.19
CA LYS A 263 -9.64 13.09 -17.62
C LYS A 263 -10.46 12.32 -16.57
N GLU A 264 -10.54 11.00 -16.73
CA GLU A 264 -11.25 10.07 -15.86
C GLU A 264 -10.65 10.03 -14.45
N TYR A 265 -9.39 10.38 -14.30
CA TYR A 265 -8.69 10.47 -13.03
C TYR A 265 -9.41 11.35 -11.99
N GLN A 266 -10.11 12.41 -12.43
CA GLN A 266 -10.83 13.33 -11.57
C GLN A 266 -12.29 12.92 -11.33
N TYR A 267 -12.78 11.83 -11.92
CA TYR A 267 -14.19 11.46 -11.81
C TYR A 267 -14.52 10.96 -10.41
N SER A 268 -15.54 11.57 -9.81
CA SER A 268 -16.21 11.04 -8.64
C SER A 268 -17.11 9.85 -9.03
N TYR A 269 -17.33 8.93 -8.10
CA TYR A 269 -18.13 7.76 -8.39
C TYR A 269 -19.28 7.57 -7.38
N TYR A 270 -20.29 6.88 -7.87
CA TYR A 270 -21.47 6.48 -7.15
C TYR A 270 -21.40 4.97 -6.92
N GLU A 271 -21.49 4.54 -5.65
CA GLU A 271 -21.41 3.14 -5.25
C GLU A 271 -22.51 2.81 -4.26
N LEU A 272 -23.52 2.07 -4.67
CA LEU A 272 -24.54 1.55 -3.78
C LEU A 272 -24.49 0.03 -3.74
N ARG A 273 -24.82 -0.53 -2.57
CA ARG A 273 -24.62 -1.96 -2.24
C ARG A 273 -25.91 -2.77 -2.43
N ASP A 274 -26.67 -2.51 -3.47
CA ASP A 274 -27.92 -3.19 -3.77
C ASP A 274 -28.26 -3.16 -5.26
N VAL A 275 -27.25 -3.05 -6.11
CA VAL A 275 -27.41 -2.99 -7.57
C VAL A 275 -27.89 -4.32 -8.13
N THR A 276 -28.95 -4.30 -8.94
CA THR A 276 -29.51 -5.45 -9.65
C THR A 276 -30.05 -5.01 -11.02
N THR A 277 -30.41 -5.95 -11.90
CA THR A 277 -31.08 -5.62 -13.19
C THR A 277 -32.44 -4.92 -12.99
N LYS A 278 -33.08 -5.07 -11.83
CA LYS A 278 -34.40 -4.49 -11.54
C LYS A 278 -34.33 -3.01 -11.16
N ASN A 279 -33.21 -2.55 -10.58
CA ASN A 279 -33.09 -1.20 -10.02
C ASN A 279 -31.97 -0.35 -10.62
N ILE A 280 -31.19 -0.90 -11.53
CA ILE A 280 -30.06 -0.17 -12.12
C ILE A 280 -30.50 1.14 -12.82
N ASP A 281 -31.65 1.17 -13.43
CA ASP A 281 -32.16 2.38 -14.11
C ASP A 281 -32.39 3.51 -13.08
N GLU A 282 -32.87 3.20 -11.89
CA GLU A 282 -33.03 4.17 -10.81
C GLU A 282 -31.69 4.65 -10.26
N HIS A 283 -30.71 3.74 -10.06
CA HIS A 283 -29.36 4.11 -9.68
C HIS A 283 -28.71 5.06 -10.70
N ILE A 284 -28.92 4.81 -11.99
CA ILE A 284 -28.44 5.68 -13.07
C ILE A 284 -29.04 7.09 -12.96
N VAL A 285 -30.33 7.20 -12.68
CA VAL A 285 -31.00 8.49 -12.50
C VAL A 285 -30.40 9.28 -11.33
N TYR A 286 -30.19 8.63 -10.17
CA TYR A 286 -29.54 9.30 -9.03
C TYR A 286 -28.10 9.68 -9.30
N ALA A 287 -27.33 8.83 -9.94
CA ALA A 287 -25.96 9.13 -10.32
C ALA A 287 -25.89 10.35 -11.29
N GLN A 288 -26.78 10.42 -12.26
CA GLN A 288 -26.88 11.57 -13.18
C GLN A 288 -27.29 12.86 -12.47
N LYS A 289 -28.24 12.78 -11.52
CA LYS A 289 -28.64 13.92 -10.68
C LYS A 289 -27.48 14.44 -9.84
N GLY A 290 -26.60 13.57 -9.36
CA GLY A 290 -25.37 13.92 -8.63
C GLY A 290 -24.21 14.33 -9.54
N GLY A 291 -24.32 14.23 -10.87
CA GLY A 291 -23.24 14.57 -11.81
C GLY A 291 -22.10 13.55 -11.87
N PHE A 292 -22.27 12.38 -11.26
CA PHE A 292 -21.28 11.30 -11.28
C PHE A 292 -21.02 10.78 -12.69
N LYS A 293 -19.79 10.41 -12.96
CA LYS A 293 -19.33 9.87 -14.24
C LYS A 293 -18.96 8.39 -14.18
N SER A 294 -19.05 7.79 -13.03
CA SER A 294 -18.82 6.36 -12.82
C SER A 294 -19.82 5.79 -11.81
N ILE A 295 -20.31 4.60 -12.09
CA ILE A 295 -21.08 3.77 -11.15
C ILE A 295 -20.23 2.53 -10.85
N VAL A 296 -19.99 2.27 -9.57
CA VAL A 296 -19.22 1.12 -9.07
C VAL A 296 -20.18 0.07 -8.55
N VAL A 297 -20.03 -1.16 -9.04
CA VAL A 297 -20.74 -2.34 -8.56
C VAL A 297 -19.85 -3.06 -7.57
N TYR A 298 -20.31 -3.22 -6.35
CA TYR A 298 -19.55 -3.96 -5.34
C TYR A 298 -19.74 -5.47 -5.53
N TYR A 299 -18.66 -6.25 -5.37
CA TYR A 299 -18.76 -7.70 -5.61
C TYR A 299 -19.85 -8.37 -4.76
N VAL A 300 -20.17 -7.85 -3.58
CA VAL A 300 -21.23 -8.39 -2.71
C VAL A 300 -22.64 -8.25 -3.31
N ASP A 301 -22.83 -7.41 -4.33
CA ASP A 301 -24.12 -7.30 -5.02
C ASP A 301 -24.40 -8.54 -5.86
N PHE A 302 -23.40 -9.03 -6.60
CA PHE A 302 -23.54 -10.13 -7.54
C PHE A 302 -22.99 -11.47 -7.04
N ALA A 303 -22.01 -11.47 -6.13
CA ALA A 303 -21.34 -12.68 -5.64
C ALA A 303 -21.71 -12.99 -4.19
N LYS A 304 -21.87 -14.30 -3.89
CA LYS A 304 -22.14 -14.81 -2.52
C LYS A 304 -20.96 -14.55 -1.59
N ALA A 305 -19.73 -14.67 -2.11
CA ALA A 305 -18.49 -14.60 -1.36
C ALA A 305 -17.33 -14.19 -2.28
N CYS A 306 -16.26 -13.59 -1.73
CA CYS A 306 -14.98 -13.45 -2.41
C CYS A 306 -14.20 -14.78 -2.35
N GLY A 307 -13.49 -15.09 -3.43
CA GLY A 307 -12.80 -16.34 -3.68
C GLY A 307 -13.24 -16.95 -5.00
N HIS A 308 -14.35 -17.68 -5.01
CA HIS A 308 -14.94 -18.22 -6.23
C HIS A 308 -15.89 -17.26 -6.93
N TYR A 309 -16.44 -16.26 -6.21
CA TYR A 309 -17.42 -15.28 -6.73
C TYR A 309 -18.66 -15.94 -7.35
N GLU A 310 -19.18 -16.99 -6.71
CA GLU A 310 -20.41 -17.63 -7.15
C GLU A 310 -21.58 -16.65 -7.15
N TRP A 311 -22.42 -16.72 -8.18
CA TRP A 311 -23.54 -15.79 -8.36
C TRP A 311 -24.58 -15.88 -7.23
N ARG A 312 -25.07 -14.73 -6.81
CA ARG A 312 -26.21 -14.63 -5.90
C ARG A 312 -27.53 -14.92 -6.65
N LYS A 313 -28.56 -15.23 -5.87
CA LYS A 313 -29.90 -15.47 -6.41
C LYS A 313 -30.51 -14.25 -7.12
N GLU A 314 -30.10 -13.05 -6.80
CA GLU A 314 -30.49 -11.78 -7.43
C GLU A 314 -29.93 -11.67 -8.86
N TYR A 315 -28.98 -12.52 -9.24
CA TYR A 315 -28.34 -12.62 -10.56
C TYR A 315 -28.57 -14.01 -11.16
N PRO A 316 -29.84 -14.41 -11.45
CA PRO A 316 -30.18 -15.79 -11.87
C PRO A 316 -29.56 -16.19 -13.20
N ASN A 317 -29.24 -15.23 -14.08
CA ASN A 317 -28.56 -15.46 -15.36
C ASN A 317 -27.03 -15.20 -15.28
N GLY A 318 -26.52 -14.95 -14.06
CA GLY A 318 -25.10 -14.77 -13.79
C GLY A 318 -24.48 -13.60 -14.55
N MET A 319 -23.46 -13.89 -15.38
CA MET A 319 -22.73 -12.89 -16.15
C MET A 319 -23.64 -12.06 -17.06
N LYS A 320 -24.72 -12.62 -17.61
CA LYS A 320 -25.65 -11.86 -18.48
C LYS A 320 -26.35 -10.73 -17.73
N ASP A 321 -26.74 -10.96 -16.46
CA ASP A 321 -27.35 -9.91 -15.63
C ASP A 321 -26.34 -8.80 -15.35
N LEU A 322 -25.09 -9.16 -15.04
CA LEU A 322 -24.03 -8.19 -14.81
C LEU A 322 -23.70 -7.39 -16.07
N GLN A 323 -23.68 -8.03 -17.25
CA GLN A 323 -23.51 -7.37 -18.54
C GLN A 323 -24.67 -6.41 -18.84
N GLU A 324 -25.91 -6.78 -18.54
CA GLU A 324 -27.05 -5.89 -18.69
C GLU A 324 -26.86 -4.61 -17.86
N ILE A 325 -26.48 -4.75 -16.58
CA ILE A 325 -26.21 -3.63 -15.67
C ILE A 325 -25.11 -2.72 -16.26
N THR A 326 -23.98 -3.28 -16.60
CA THR A 326 -22.84 -2.47 -17.10
C THR A 326 -23.13 -1.83 -18.45
N ASN A 327 -23.91 -2.49 -19.33
CA ASN A 327 -24.31 -1.93 -20.61
C ASN A 327 -25.28 -0.74 -20.42
N LYS A 328 -26.22 -0.80 -19.46
CA LYS A 328 -27.07 0.35 -19.11
C LYS A 328 -26.24 1.52 -18.56
N ILE A 329 -25.24 1.25 -17.71
CA ILE A 329 -24.31 2.29 -17.22
C ILE A 329 -23.57 2.95 -18.39
N LYS A 330 -23.04 2.16 -19.31
CA LYS A 330 -22.34 2.67 -20.53
C LYS A 330 -23.28 3.46 -21.43
N ALA A 331 -24.50 2.97 -21.68
CA ALA A 331 -25.51 3.65 -22.47
C ALA A 331 -25.90 5.02 -21.88
N ALA A 332 -25.82 5.16 -20.56
CA ALA A 332 -26.02 6.43 -19.87
C ALA A 332 -24.80 7.37 -19.91
N GLY A 333 -23.72 7.01 -20.62
CA GLY A 333 -22.50 7.80 -20.77
C GLY A 333 -21.59 7.76 -19.53
N MET A 334 -21.73 6.73 -18.67
CA MET A 334 -20.95 6.56 -17.47
C MET A 334 -20.00 5.36 -17.56
N ILE A 335 -18.98 5.36 -16.72
CA ILE A 335 -17.97 4.30 -16.61
C ILE A 335 -18.44 3.26 -15.59
N PRO A 336 -18.61 1.99 -15.98
CA PRO A 336 -18.85 0.93 -15.00
C PRO A 336 -17.55 0.59 -14.29
N GLY A 337 -17.58 0.65 -12.97
CA GLY A 337 -16.51 0.24 -12.07
C GLY A 337 -16.86 -1.00 -11.28
N ILE A 338 -15.85 -1.70 -10.77
CA ILE A 338 -15.99 -2.84 -9.87
C ILE A 338 -15.21 -2.62 -8.58
N HIS A 339 -15.82 -2.92 -7.44
CA HIS A 339 -15.16 -2.95 -6.14
C HIS A 339 -14.94 -4.41 -5.73
N ILE A 340 -13.72 -4.76 -5.39
CA ILE A 340 -13.29 -6.14 -5.16
C ILE A 340 -12.53 -6.31 -3.84
N HIS A 341 -12.74 -7.48 -3.20
CA HIS A 341 -11.77 -8.06 -2.27
C HIS A 341 -10.94 -9.09 -3.05
N TYR A 342 -9.63 -9.04 -2.97
CA TYR A 342 -8.77 -9.79 -3.90
C TYR A 342 -7.65 -10.59 -3.24
N SER A 343 -7.34 -10.36 -1.96
CA SER A 343 -6.22 -10.99 -1.23
C SER A 343 -6.68 -11.96 -0.13
N LYS A 344 -7.97 -12.24 -0.07
CA LYS A 344 -8.60 -13.08 0.94
C LYS A 344 -9.82 -13.84 0.38
N VAL A 345 -10.24 -14.87 1.08
CA VAL A 345 -11.42 -15.68 0.76
C VAL A 345 -12.40 -15.63 1.92
N ALA A 346 -13.71 -15.64 1.63
CA ALA A 346 -14.71 -15.66 2.68
C ALA A 346 -14.81 -17.03 3.34
N VAL A 347 -15.17 -17.09 4.62
CA VAL A 347 -15.36 -18.37 5.34
C VAL A 347 -16.49 -19.23 4.76
N ASN A 348 -17.43 -18.64 4.02
CA ASN A 348 -18.50 -19.36 3.32
C ASN A 348 -18.15 -19.65 1.84
N ASP A 349 -16.95 -19.32 1.38
CA ASP A 349 -16.47 -19.65 0.03
C ASP A 349 -16.09 -21.14 -0.06
N PRO A 350 -16.22 -21.79 -1.25
CA PRO A 350 -15.81 -23.18 -1.44
C PRO A 350 -14.35 -23.49 -1.08
N TYR A 351 -13.43 -22.53 -1.08
CA TYR A 351 -12.07 -22.73 -0.56
C TYR A 351 -12.05 -23.16 0.92
N ILE A 352 -13.09 -22.81 1.69
CA ILE A 352 -13.18 -23.10 3.12
C ILE A 352 -14.32 -24.07 3.40
N ASN A 353 -15.49 -23.86 2.77
CA ASN A 353 -16.78 -24.41 3.18
C ASN A 353 -17.33 -25.43 2.16
N ASN A 354 -16.49 -26.38 1.73
CA ASN A 354 -16.90 -27.47 0.81
C ASN A 354 -16.61 -28.88 1.37
N GLY A 355 -16.27 -28.99 2.66
CA GLY A 355 -15.89 -30.24 3.32
C GLY A 355 -14.38 -30.53 3.35
N ILE A 356 -13.60 -29.89 2.49
CA ILE A 356 -12.13 -30.00 2.44
C ILE A 356 -11.56 -28.59 2.33
N PRO A 357 -11.14 -27.96 3.46
CA PRO A 357 -10.58 -26.61 3.43
C PRO A 357 -9.26 -26.58 2.67
N ASP A 358 -9.08 -25.57 1.83
CA ASP A 358 -7.89 -25.44 0.98
C ASP A 358 -6.62 -25.20 1.82
N SER A 359 -5.61 -26.02 1.63
CA SER A 359 -4.34 -25.95 2.34
C SER A 359 -3.50 -24.70 1.97
N ARG A 360 -3.85 -23.98 0.91
CA ARG A 360 -3.14 -22.78 0.43
C ARG A 360 -3.63 -21.47 1.08
N THR A 361 -4.54 -21.54 2.05
CA THR A 361 -4.84 -20.40 2.92
C THR A 361 -3.66 -20.09 3.82
N ASN A 362 -3.52 -18.82 4.23
CA ASN A 362 -2.45 -18.41 5.12
C ASN A 362 -2.69 -18.87 6.58
N HIS A 363 -1.61 -19.04 7.33
CA HIS A 363 -1.64 -19.37 8.76
C HIS A 363 -0.68 -18.47 9.52
N VAL A 364 -0.95 -18.29 10.81
CA VAL A 364 -0.13 -17.45 11.70
C VAL A 364 0.79 -18.27 12.59
N ARG A 365 0.46 -19.55 12.81
CA ARG A 365 1.25 -20.44 13.66
C ARG A 365 0.97 -21.91 13.33
N GLU A 366 1.98 -22.76 13.51
CA GLU A 366 1.88 -24.21 13.43
C GLU A 366 2.01 -24.85 14.81
N PHE A 367 1.38 -26.02 14.98
CA PHE A 367 1.39 -26.82 16.18
C PHE A 367 1.55 -28.30 15.82
N ILE A 368 1.92 -29.10 16.84
CA ILE A 368 2.07 -30.56 16.73
C ILE A 368 1.21 -31.20 17.80
N LEU A 369 0.44 -32.24 17.45
CA LEU A 369 -0.30 -33.05 18.44
C LEU A 369 0.67 -33.83 19.32
N SER A 370 0.59 -33.64 20.64
CA SER A 370 1.40 -34.41 21.59
C SER A 370 0.77 -35.74 21.98
N GLU A 371 -0.51 -35.94 21.66
CA GLU A 371 -1.30 -37.17 21.89
C GLU A 371 -2.20 -37.42 20.68
N PRO A 372 -2.67 -38.67 20.46
CA PRO A 372 -3.68 -38.94 19.46
C PRO A 372 -4.97 -38.18 19.79
N LEU A 373 -5.65 -37.66 18.78
CA LEU A 373 -6.91 -36.95 18.88
C LEU A 373 -8.02 -37.78 18.24
N ASP A 374 -9.03 -38.18 19.01
CA ASP A 374 -10.20 -38.86 18.45
C ASP A 374 -11.16 -37.84 17.80
N ASP A 375 -12.19 -38.35 17.12
CA ASP A 375 -13.16 -37.57 16.37
C ASP A 375 -14.22 -36.85 17.24
N SER A 376 -14.23 -37.09 18.53
CA SER A 376 -15.21 -36.56 19.50
C SER A 376 -14.60 -35.62 20.55
N SER A 377 -13.28 -35.62 20.70
CA SER A 377 -12.60 -34.86 21.74
C SER A 377 -12.76 -33.36 21.55
N THR A 378 -13.08 -32.69 22.65
CA THR A 378 -13.18 -31.22 22.75
C THR A 378 -11.92 -30.57 23.33
N ILE A 379 -10.86 -31.37 23.52
CA ILE A 379 -9.55 -30.92 23.98
C ILE A 379 -8.50 -31.43 23.01
N ILE A 380 -7.60 -30.54 22.61
CA ILE A 380 -6.48 -30.84 21.71
C ILE A 380 -5.18 -30.61 22.48
N THR A 381 -4.43 -31.67 22.76
CA THR A 381 -3.15 -31.60 23.49
C THR A 381 -1.99 -31.45 22.50
N ILE A 382 -1.11 -30.49 22.75
CA ILE A 382 -0.08 -30.05 21.79
C ILE A 382 1.32 -30.02 22.40
N GLU A 383 2.32 -30.04 21.53
CA GLU A 383 3.70 -29.75 21.91
C GLU A 383 3.92 -28.23 21.98
N GLY A 384 4.45 -27.77 23.12
CA GLY A 384 4.80 -26.34 23.32
C GLY A 384 3.62 -25.43 23.69
N ASN A 385 3.97 -24.32 24.31
CA ASN A 385 3.03 -23.34 24.86
C ASN A 385 2.28 -22.58 23.73
N PRO A 386 0.93 -22.59 23.69
CA PRO A 386 0.16 -21.84 22.71
C PRO A 386 0.00 -20.34 23.04
N GLU A 387 0.65 -19.84 24.07
CA GLU A 387 0.56 -18.44 24.47
C GLU A 387 0.74 -17.47 23.29
N GLY A 388 -0.08 -16.42 23.26
CA GLY A 388 -0.07 -15.42 22.18
C GLY A 388 -0.91 -15.78 20.95
N VAL A 389 -1.63 -16.90 20.95
CA VAL A 389 -2.63 -17.18 19.91
C VAL A 389 -3.80 -16.20 19.96
N ARG A 390 -4.47 -16.02 18.82
CA ARG A 390 -5.62 -15.12 18.73
C ARG A 390 -6.81 -15.65 19.54
N MET A 391 -7.41 -14.78 20.37
CA MET A 391 -8.54 -15.13 21.24
C MET A 391 -9.83 -14.38 20.87
N GLU A 392 -9.79 -13.49 19.90
CA GLU A 392 -10.96 -12.76 19.42
C GLU A 392 -11.96 -13.73 18.79
N LYS A 393 -13.24 -13.52 19.08
CA LYS A 393 -14.32 -14.36 18.56
C LYS A 393 -14.30 -14.37 17.02
N GLY A 394 -14.38 -15.56 16.44
CA GLY A 394 -14.34 -15.78 14.99
C GLY A 394 -12.92 -15.91 14.41
N ARG A 395 -11.87 -15.51 15.15
CA ARG A 395 -10.46 -15.65 14.71
C ARG A 395 -9.78 -16.91 15.24
N ARG A 396 -10.46 -17.70 16.05
CA ARG A 396 -9.99 -18.92 16.69
C ARG A 396 -10.30 -20.13 15.81
N LEU A 397 -9.55 -20.30 14.71
CA LEU A 397 -9.81 -21.33 13.72
C LEU A 397 -8.54 -22.12 13.42
N LEU A 398 -8.54 -23.39 13.80
CA LEU A 398 -7.47 -24.37 13.53
C LEU A 398 -7.84 -25.19 12.30
N GLN A 399 -6.83 -25.61 11.54
CA GLN A 399 -6.97 -26.60 10.48
C GLN A 399 -6.05 -27.79 10.76
N ILE A 400 -6.62 -28.98 10.90
CA ILE A 400 -5.92 -30.26 11.06
C ILE A 400 -6.30 -31.10 9.84
N ASP A 401 -5.37 -31.29 8.91
CA ASP A 401 -5.64 -31.90 7.60
C ASP A 401 -6.86 -31.27 6.90
N ASN A 402 -7.92 -32.04 6.72
CA ASN A 402 -9.18 -31.62 6.09
C ASN A 402 -10.24 -31.18 7.10
N GLU A 403 -9.89 -31.06 8.36
CA GLU A 403 -10.82 -30.66 9.42
C GLU A 403 -10.58 -29.21 9.86
N LEU A 404 -11.66 -28.47 10.05
CA LEU A 404 -11.64 -27.18 10.71
C LEU A 404 -12.19 -27.29 12.13
N VAL A 405 -11.50 -26.68 13.08
CA VAL A 405 -11.81 -26.71 14.50
C VAL A 405 -11.76 -25.30 15.08
N THR A 406 -12.79 -24.90 15.81
CA THR A 406 -12.72 -23.71 16.67
C THR A 406 -12.39 -24.08 18.10
N TYR A 407 -11.78 -23.18 18.85
CA TYR A 407 -11.47 -23.38 20.27
C TYR A 407 -11.99 -22.20 21.11
N GLU A 408 -12.25 -22.46 22.41
CA GLU A 408 -12.68 -21.40 23.32
C GLU A 408 -11.53 -20.82 24.12
N ASN A 409 -10.59 -21.67 24.55
CA ASN A 409 -9.48 -21.28 25.40
C ASN A 409 -8.25 -22.16 25.18
N TYR A 410 -7.15 -21.84 25.86
CA TYR A 410 -5.94 -22.64 25.87
C TYR A 410 -5.27 -22.63 27.27
N THR A 411 -4.34 -23.56 27.52
CA THR A 411 -3.53 -23.62 28.75
C THR A 411 -2.13 -23.09 28.50
N THR A 412 -1.56 -22.36 29.47
CA THR A 412 -0.18 -21.85 29.44
C THR A 412 0.80 -22.69 30.25
N GLU A 413 0.27 -23.66 31.02
CA GLU A 413 1.02 -24.63 31.80
C GLU A 413 0.79 -26.04 31.21
N PRO A 414 1.79 -26.94 31.28
CA PRO A 414 1.61 -28.32 30.84
C PRO A 414 0.51 -29.09 31.61
N PRO A 415 -0.29 -29.90 30.94
CA PRO A 415 -0.25 -30.16 29.48
C PRO A 415 -0.77 -28.96 28.71
N TYR A 416 -0.05 -28.58 27.61
CA TYR A 416 -0.49 -27.51 26.73
C TYR A 416 -1.66 -27.97 25.90
N GLN A 417 -2.76 -27.22 25.94
CA GLN A 417 -4.02 -27.65 25.34
C GLN A 417 -4.81 -26.48 24.73
N PHE A 418 -5.51 -26.75 23.66
CA PHE A 418 -6.70 -25.99 23.26
C PHE A 418 -7.92 -26.66 23.86
N THR A 419 -8.84 -25.88 24.45
CA THR A 419 -10.01 -26.36 25.16
C THR A 419 -11.30 -25.77 24.63
N GLY A 420 -12.43 -26.45 24.86
CA GLY A 420 -13.73 -26.03 24.33
C GLY A 420 -13.74 -26.10 22.79
N CYS A 421 -13.09 -27.10 22.24
CA CYS A 421 -13.00 -27.27 20.78
C CYS A 421 -14.31 -27.74 20.20
N VAL A 422 -14.76 -27.06 19.13
CA VAL A 422 -15.86 -27.51 18.29
C VAL A 422 -15.27 -28.06 16.99
N ARG A 423 -15.48 -29.36 16.78
CA ARG A 423 -14.91 -30.14 15.69
C ARG A 423 -15.77 -30.06 14.42
N GLY A 424 -15.15 -30.17 13.25
CA GLY A 424 -15.85 -30.29 11.99
C GLY A 424 -16.64 -29.05 11.57
N VAL A 425 -16.18 -27.84 11.92
CA VAL A 425 -16.88 -26.60 11.55
C VAL A 425 -16.76 -26.30 10.04
N PHE A 426 -17.62 -25.43 9.51
CA PHE A 426 -17.66 -25.02 8.10
C PHE A 426 -17.77 -26.21 7.13
N ASN A 427 -18.69 -27.16 7.42
CA ASN A 427 -18.95 -28.37 6.64
C ASN A 427 -17.74 -29.33 6.51
N SER A 428 -16.64 -29.10 7.22
CA SER A 428 -15.60 -30.09 7.37
C SER A 428 -16.07 -31.25 8.25
N LYS A 429 -15.36 -32.37 8.28
CA LYS A 429 -15.73 -33.51 9.10
C LYS A 429 -14.70 -33.75 10.19
N ALA A 430 -15.21 -33.95 11.42
CA ALA A 430 -14.36 -34.41 12.52
C ALA A 430 -13.74 -35.75 12.18
N ALA A 431 -12.47 -35.92 12.44
CA ALA A 431 -11.70 -37.13 12.17
C ALA A 431 -10.73 -37.41 13.31
N SER A 432 -10.25 -38.65 13.40
CA SER A 432 -9.15 -39.01 14.29
C SER A 432 -7.83 -38.58 13.66
N HIS A 433 -6.90 -38.08 14.48
CA HIS A 433 -5.58 -37.63 14.07
C HIS A 433 -4.50 -38.30 14.95
N ASP A 434 -3.37 -38.67 14.35
CA ASP A 434 -2.30 -39.31 15.06
C ASP A 434 -1.45 -38.34 15.88
N LYS A 435 -0.83 -38.84 16.95
CA LYS A 435 0.23 -38.14 17.64
C LYS A 435 1.34 -37.73 16.67
N GLY A 436 1.87 -36.50 16.81
CA GLY A 436 2.89 -35.94 15.95
C GLY A 436 2.34 -35.31 14.69
N GLN A 437 1.01 -35.33 14.46
CA GLN A 437 0.37 -34.63 13.35
C GLN A 437 0.57 -33.13 13.48
N HIS A 438 1.07 -32.50 12.40
CA HIS A 438 1.17 -31.05 12.28
C HIS A 438 -0.18 -30.45 11.93
N PHE A 439 -0.48 -29.30 12.51
CA PHE A 439 -1.68 -28.53 12.19
C PHE A 439 -1.43 -27.03 12.37
N ARG A 440 -2.36 -26.18 11.95
CA ARG A 440 -2.12 -24.75 11.84
C ARG A 440 -3.28 -23.91 12.36
N LEU A 441 -2.95 -22.74 12.91
CA LEU A 441 -3.89 -21.67 13.21
C LEU A 441 -4.03 -20.79 11.98
N LEU A 442 -5.23 -20.74 11.38
CA LEU A 442 -5.47 -19.98 10.17
C LEU A 442 -5.38 -18.47 10.40
N ASP A 443 -4.95 -17.77 9.38
CA ASP A 443 -4.85 -16.30 9.41
C ASP A 443 -6.20 -15.66 9.05
N VAL A 444 -7.09 -15.62 10.06
CA VAL A 444 -8.40 -14.97 9.95
C VAL A 444 -8.25 -13.46 10.10
N ASP A 445 -8.88 -12.72 9.21
CA ASP A 445 -8.94 -11.26 9.16
C ASP A 445 -9.56 -10.67 10.46
N ASP A 446 -9.32 -9.38 10.72
CA ASP A 446 -9.99 -8.63 11.79
C ASP A 446 -11.50 -8.56 11.60
N TRP A 447 -11.97 -8.66 10.36
CA TRP A 447 -13.32 -9.03 10.02
C TRP A 447 -13.41 -10.55 9.95
N PRO A 448 -13.91 -11.25 10.98
CA PRO A 448 -13.81 -12.70 11.10
C PRO A 448 -14.70 -13.48 10.10
N LEU A 449 -14.95 -12.88 8.97
CA LEU A 449 -15.65 -13.45 7.81
C LEU A 449 -14.71 -13.86 6.68
N PHE A 450 -13.40 -13.54 6.83
CA PHE A 450 -12.41 -13.75 5.77
C PHE A 450 -11.14 -14.42 6.30
N ILE A 451 -10.54 -15.24 5.46
CA ILE A 451 -9.24 -15.89 5.69
C ILE A 451 -8.28 -15.42 4.61
N ARG A 452 -7.08 -15.00 4.99
CA ARG A 452 -6.06 -14.55 4.06
C ARG A 452 -5.49 -15.71 3.28
N VAL A 453 -5.18 -15.48 2.01
CA VAL A 453 -4.55 -16.49 1.16
C VAL A 453 -3.03 -16.42 1.25
N ASN A 454 -2.36 -17.56 1.10
CA ASN A 454 -0.92 -17.59 0.96
C ASN A 454 -0.53 -17.21 -0.47
N GLN A 455 -0.05 -16.01 -0.64
CA GLN A 455 0.28 -15.43 -1.94
C GLN A 455 1.47 -16.11 -2.65
N ASN A 456 2.25 -16.94 -1.95
CA ASN A 456 3.33 -17.73 -2.53
C ASN A 456 2.83 -19.01 -3.19
N THR A 457 1.52 -19.27 -3.15
CA THR A 457 0.84 -20.39 -3.79
C THR A 457 0.05 -19.94 -5.02
N GLY A 458 -0.55 -20.91 -5.74
CA GLY A 458 -1.38 -20.60 -6.92
C GLY A 458 -2.73 -19.97 -6.62
N ILE A 459 -3.20 -19.94 -5.37
CA ILE A 459 -4.56 -19.46 -5.02
C ILE A 459 -4.78 -17.98 -5.40
N GLN A 460 -3.77 -17.13 -5.22
CA GLN A 460 -3.86 -15.71 -5.59
C GLN A 460 -4.05 -15.53 -7.10
N LYS A 461 -3.40 -16.37 -7.90
CA LYS A 461 -3.56 -16.35 -9.35
C LYS A 461 -4.95 -16.83 -9.78
N GLU A 462 -5.47 -17.89 -9.18
CA GLU A 462 -6.83 -18.38 -9.45
C GLU A 462 -7.90 -17.32 -9.16
N ILE A 463 -7.75 -16.58 -8.05
CA ILE A 463 -8.64 -15.47 -7.70
C ILE A 463 -8.52 -14.36 -8.75
N ALA A 464 -7.30 -14.02 -9.17
CA ALA A 464 -7.04 -12.99 -10.15
C ALA A 464 -7.65 -13.34 -11.53
N GLU A 465 -7.50 -14.56 -11.98
CA GLU A 465 -8.08 -15.06 -13.26
C GLU A 465 -9.61 -14.96 -13.25
N ARG A 466 -10.26 -15.33 -12.13
CA ARG A 466 -11.73 -15.18 -11.99
C ARG A 466 -12.16 -13.71 -12.01
N LEU A 467 -11.46 -12.85 -11.27
CA LEU A 467 -11.73 -11.41 -11.26
C LEU A 467 -11.47 -10.78 -12.63
N GLY A 468 -10.38 -11.16 -13.30
CA GLY A 468 -10.05 -10.72 -14.65
C GLY A 468 -11.14 -11.12 -15.65
N LYS A 469 -11.65 -12.35 -15.56
CA LYS A 469 -12.77 -12.82 -16.39
C LYS A 469 -14.04 -12.01 -16.14
N ILE A 470 -14.40 -11.79 -14.85
CA ILE A 470 -15.58 -10.97 -14.49
C ILE A 470 -15.41 -9.55 -15.03
N TYR A 471 -14.26 -8.94 -14.81
CA TYR A 471 -13.95 -7.59 -15.27
C TYR A 471 -14.07 -7.47 -16.79
N HIS A 472 -13.46 -8.38 -17.54
CA HIS A 472 -13.44 -8.39 -18.99
C HIS A 472 -14.84 -8.63 -19.59
N GLU A 473 -15.51 -9.72 -19.18
CA GLU A 473 -16.79 -10.12 -19.75
C GLU A 473 -17.92 -9.14 -19.44
N ALA A 474 -17.95 -8.59 -18.22
CA ALA A 474 -18.90 -7.54 -17.87
C ALA A 474 -18.53 -6.17 -18.48
N GLY A 475 -17.28 -6.00 -18.90
CA GLY A 475 -16.80 -4.78 -19.54
C GLY A 475 -16.63 -3.61 -18.58
N PHE A 476 -16.13 -3.87 -17.39
CA PHE A 476 -15.71 -2.84 -16.43
C PHE A 476 -14.49 -2.07 -16.96
N ARG A 477 -14.30 -0.84 -16.46
CA ARG A 477 -13.20 0.04 -16.87
C ARG A 477 -12.55 0.78 -15.68
N PHE A 478 -13.08 0.65 -14.48
CA PHE A 478 -12.52 1.12 -13.22
C PHE A 478 -12.51 -0.02 -12.21
N VAL A 479 -11.52 -0.06 -11.34
CA VAL A 479 -11.42 -1.02 -10.25
C VAL A 479 -11.07 -0.32 -8.95
N TYR A 480 -11.76 -0.70 -7.88
CA TYR A 480 -11.43 -0.38 -6.50
C TYR A 480 -10.89 -1.63 -5.81
N PHE A 481 -9.65 -1.57 -5.38
CA PHE A 481 -8.95 -2.65 -4.67
C PHE A 481 -9.16 -2.50 -3.16
N ASP A 482 -9.89 -3.41 -2.55
CA ASP A 482 -10.17 -3.42 -1.11
C ASP A 482 -9.74 -4.73 -0.46
N GLY A 483 -9.61 -4.73 0.87
CA GLY A 483 -9.42 -5.94 1.67
C GLY A 483 -7.97 -6.45 1.76
N ALA A 484 -6.97 -5.57 1.65
CA ALA A 484 -5.57 -5.92 1.84
C ALA A 484 -4.92 -5.26 3.07
N GLU A 485 -5.71 -4.66 3.96
CA GLU A 485 -5.20 -3.89 5.10
C GLU A 485 -4.38 -4.72 6.07
N ASP A 486 -4.66 -6.02 6.13
CA ASP A 486 -4.04 -6.91 7.11
C ASP A 486 -3.26 -8.06 6.45
N VAL A 487 -2.79 -7.91 5.20
CA VAL A 487 -2.00 -8.97 4.56
C VAL A 487 -0.78 -9.35 5.40
N PRO A 488 -0.30 -10.61 5.31
CA PRO A 488 0.87 -11.07 6.07
C PRO A 488 2.13 -10.28 5.74
N MET A 489 3.07 -10.27 6.68
CA MET A 489 4.42 -9.76 6.43
C MET A 489 5.17 -10.64 5.39
N PRO A 490 6.08 -10.08 4.62
CA PRO A 490 6.41 -8.66 4.51
C PRO A 490 5.32 -7.87 3.76
N TYR A 491 4.79 -6.89 4.44
CA TYR A 491 3.60 -6.16 4.06
C TYR A 491 3.71 -5.47 2.70
N TRP A 492 4.78 -4.70 2.51
CA TRP A 492 5.05 -3.95 1.29
C TRP A 492 5.06 -4.84 0.04
N TYR A 493 5.54 -6.07 0.17
CA TYR A 493 5.61 -7.03 -0.92
C TYR A 493 4.26 -7.70 -1.18
N ASN A 494 3.62 -8.22 -0.14
CA ASN A 494 2.39 -8.98 -0.30
C ASN A 494 1.24 -8.14 -0.84
N VAL A 495 1.15 -6.85 -0.46
CA VAL A 495 0.19 -5.90 -1.06
C VAL A 495 0.52 -5.63 -2.51
N SER A 496 1.75 -5.26 -2.82
CA SER A 496 2.18 -4.94 -4.18
C SER A 496 1.96 -6.11 -5.15
N ARG A 497 2.35 -7.30 -4.71
CA ARG A 497 2.25 -8.51 -5.51
C ARG A 497 0.81 -8.90 -5.80
N SER A 498 -0.06 -8.93 -4.79
CA SER A 498 -1.47 -9.28 -4.99
C SER A 498 -2.18 -8.28 -5.88
N GLN A 499 -1.95 -6.98 -5.69
CA GLN A 499 -2.50 -5.95 -6.57
C GLN A 499 -2.02 -6.11 -8.01
N MET A 500 -0.72 -6.33 -8.21
CA MET A 500 -0.15 -6.52 -9.54
C MET A 500 -0.70 -7.75 -10.26
N ILE A 501 -0.79 -8.90 -9.57
CA ILE A 501 -1.31 -10.14 -10.16
C ILE A 501 -2.75 -9.92 -10.67
N VAL A 502 -3.60 -9.29 -9.85
CA VAL A 502 -5.00 -9.02 -10.21
C VAL A 502 -5.09 -7.96 -11.32
N TYR A 503 -4.31 -6.87 -11.22
CA TYR A 503 -4.31 -5.81 -12.22
C TYR A 503 -3.89 -6.31 -13.61
N ASN A 504 -2.93 -7.23 -13.66
CA ASN A 504 -2.46 -7.81 -14.92
C ASN A 504 -3.49 -8.69 -15.62
N GLU A 505 -4.43 -9.29 -14.89
CA GLU A 505 -5.56 -10.04 -15.45
C GLU A 505 -6.71 -9.14 -15.94
N MET A 506 -6.73 -7.86 -15.55
CA MET A 506 -7.78 -6.93 -15.98
C MET A 506 -7.55 -6.38 -17.37
N LYS A 507 -8.30 -6.88 -18.34
CA LYS A 507 -8.22 -6.48 -19.76
C LYS A 507 -9.58 -5.99 -20.27
N PRO A 508 -9.64 -4.85 -20.99
CA PRO A 508 -8.54 -3.89 -21.19
C PRO A 508 -8.12 -3.25 -19.86
N THR A 509 -6.88 -2.78 -19.81
CA THR A 509 -6.35 -2.10 -18.62
C THR A 509 -7.33 -1.06 -18.08
N PRO A 510 -7.55 -0.98 -16.74
CA PRO A 510 -8.42 0.02 -16.15
C PRO A 510 -8.05 1.44 -16.57
N LEU A 511 -9.05 2.28 -16.80
CA LEU A 511 -8.84 3.71 -17.10
C LEU A 511 -8.17 4.41 -15.92
N PHE A 512 -8.58 4.04 -14.72
CA PHE A 512 -7.98 4.42 -13.45
C PHE A 512 -8.30 3.34 -12.42
N ALA A 513 -7.52 3.31 -11.34
CA ALA A 513 -7.72 2.40 -10.22
C ALA A 513 -7.60 3.17 -8.89
N GLU A 514 -8.27 2.65 -7.88
CA GLU A 514 -8.25 3.18 -6.52
C GLU A 514 -8.15 2.02 -5.53
N GLY A 515 -7.72 2.27 -4.31
CA GLY A 515 -7.66 1.20 -3.32
C GLY A 515 -7.40 1.71 -1.91
N ALA A 516 -7.72 0.87 -0.94
CA ALA A 516 -7.63 1.21 0.48
C ALA A 516 -6.17 1.26 0.95
N LEU A 517 -5.35 0.28 0.60
CA LEU A 517 -3.99 0.16 1.08
C LEU A 517 -2.97 0.55 0.02
N LYS A 518 -1.96 1.30 0.47
CA LYS A 518 -0.86 1.81 -0.35
C LYS A 518 0.41 1.05 -0.03
N SER A 519 1.06 0.54 -1.07
CA SER A 519 2.45 0.10 -1.06
C SER A 519 3.23 0.99 -2.01
N HIS A 520 4.55 1.06 -1.89
CA HIS A 520 5.34 1.91 -2.79
C HIS A 520 5.06 1.56 -4.27
N TYR A 521 5.19 0.30 -4.65
CA TYR A 521 4.90 -0.16 -6.03
C TYR A 521 3.44 0.08 -6.43
N GLY A 522 2.51 0.11 -5.47
CA GLY A 522 1.10 0.41 -5.68
C GLY A 522 0.85 1.80 -6.27
N TRP A 523 1.81 2.75 -6.20
CA TRP A 523 1.69 4.04 -6.86
C TRP A 523 1.51 3.91 -8.38
N HIS A 524 2.14 2.90 -8.99
CA HIS A 524 2.01 2.62 -10.43
C HIS A 524 0.70 1.93 -10.79
N ILE A 525 0.07 1.23 -9.83
CA ILE A 525 -1.20 0.51 -10.02
C ILE A 525 -2.41 1.40 -9.71
N LEU A 526 -2.38 2.03 -8.52
CA LEU A 526 -3.45 2.86 -8.02
C LEU A 526 -3.26 4.30 -8.50
N SER A 527 -4.13 4.78 -9.36
CA SER A 527 -4.07 6.16 -9.86
C SER A 527 -4.20 7.18 -8.75
N ARG A 528 -5.00 6.85 -7.72
CA ARG A 528 -5.25 7.69 -6.54
C ARG A 528 -5.52 6.82 -5.31
N GLY A 529 -5.35 7.39 -4.11
CA GLY A 529 -5.65 6.71 -2.86
C GLY A 529 -7.05 6.99 -2.35
N ASN A 530 -7.51 6.20 -1.37
CA ASN A 530 -8.62 6.55 -0.52
C ASN A 530 -8.09 7.17 0.78
N ALA A 531 -8.70 8.26 1.25
CA ALA A 531 -8.23 8.93 2.45
C ALA A 531 -8.82 8.32 3.71
N PHE A 532 -10.13 8.16 3.75
CA PHE A 532 -10.83 7.82 4.98
C PHE A 532 -12.32 7.56 4.72
N ASP A 533 -12.88 6.61 5.45
CA ASP A 533 -14.31 6.38 5.49
C ASP A 533 -14.99 7.34 6.46
N ILE A 534 -15.92 8.13 5.97
CA ILE A 534 -16.64 9.11 6.77
C ILE A 534 -18.05 8.59 7.00
N PHE A 535 -18.33 8.17 8.22
CA PHE A 535 -19.54 7.44 8.52
C PHE A 535 -20.70 8.30 9.07
N PRO A 536 -20.62 8.88 10.25
CA PRO A 536 -21.76 9.63 10.76
C PRO A 536 -21.79 11.05 10.18
N PRO A 537 -22.94 11.53 9.68
CA PRO A 537 -23.09 12.90 9.18
C PRO A 537 -22.56 13.97 10.16
N GLU A 538 -22.80 13.79 11.44
CA GLU A 538 -22.38 14.71 12.51
C GLU A 538 -20.85 14.78 12.70
N ARG A 539 -20.11 13.80 12.19
CA ARG A 539 -18.65 13.71 12.29
C ARG A 539 -17.91 14.18 11.04
N ILE A 540 -18.61 14.51 9.96
CA ILE A 540 -18.01 14.82 8.66
C ILE A 540 -16.95 15.94 8.77
N ARG A 541 -17.32 17.11 9.33
CA ARG A 541 -16.39 18.24 9.44
C ARG A 541 -15.16 17.94 10.31
N PRO A 542 -15.30 17.42 11.55
CA PRO A 542 -14.15 17.07 12.36
C PRO A 542 -13.31 15.94 11.75
N ALA A 543 -13.92 14.95 11.11
CA ALA A 543 -13.20 13.87 10.44
C ALA A 543 -12.40 14.38 9.24
N MET A 544 -12.99 15.22 8.40
CA MET A 544 -12.31 15.85 7.27
C MET A 544 -11.08 16.65 7.72
N LYS A 545 -11.22 17.49 8.75
CA LYS A 545 -10.12 18.28 9.30
C LYS A 545 -8.99 17.40 9.83
N LYS A 546 -9.34 16.35 10.56
CA LYS A 546 -8.36 15.49 11.25
C LYS A 546 -7.62 14.56 10.31
N TYR A 547 -8.29 14.02 9.30
CA TYR A 547 -7.77 12.94 8.48
C TYR A 547 -7.63 13.32 7.00
N THR A 548 -8.75 13.62 6.33
CA THR A 548 -8.80 13.73 4.87
C THR A 548 -7.94 14.87 4.33
N LEU A 549 -8.05 16.06 4.92
CA LEU A 549 -7.27 17.23 4.47
C LEU A 549 -5.77 17.03 4.68
N ARG A 550 -5.37 16.45 5.80
CA ARG A 550 -3.96 16.11 6.04
C ARG A 550 -3.45 15.06 5.05
N CYS A 551 -4.27 14.06 4.75
CA CYS A 551 -3.94 13.06 3.74
C CYS A 551 -3.82 13.69 2.35
N ALA A 552 -4.72 14.61 1.97
CA ALA A 552 -4.68 15.31 0.69
C ALA A 552 -3.41 16.18 0.55
N GLU A 553 -3.04 16.90 1.59
CA GLU A 553 -1.80 17.68 1.64
C GLU A 553 -0.56 16.79 1.49
N GLN A 554 -0.51 15.67 2.21
CA GLN A 554 0.62 14.75 2.16
C GLN A 554 0.73 14.07 0.79
N ILE A 555 -0.39 13.53 0.27
CA ILE A 555 -0.38 12.75 -0.97
C ILE A 555 -0.17 13.61 -2.22
N ALA A 556 -0.46 14.91 -2.14
CA ALA A 556 -0.14 15.86 -3.21
C ALA A 556 1.38 15.94 -3.48
N LYS A 557 2.21 15.68 -2.46
CA LYS A 557 3.66 15.62 -2.60
C LYS A 557 4.14 14.40 -3.41
N ASP A 558 3.26 13.42 -3.59
CA ASP A 558 3.45 12.22 -4.42
C ASP A 558 2.91 12.39 -5.84
N PHE A 559 2.65 13.60 -6.28
CA PHE A 559 2.08 13.92 -7.61
C PHE A 559 0.78 13.16 -7.90
N THR A 560 -0.04 12.96 -6.87
CA THR A 560 -1.31 12.26 -6.99
C THR A 560 -2.37 12.90 -6.10
N SER A 561 -3.60 12.42 -6.17
CA SER A 561 -4.71 12.87 -5.35
C SER A 561 -5.29 11.74 -4.49
N VAL A 562 -6.15 12.09 -3.58
CA VAL A 562 -6.88 11.16 -2.72
C VAL A 562 -8.37 11.35 -2.96
N ASN A 563 -9.12 10.26 -2.97
CA ASN A 563 -10.58 10.33 -2.87
C ASN A 563 -10.92 10.92 -1.49
N PHE A 564 -11.77 11.94 -1.46
CA PHE A 564 -12.15 12.65 -0.21
C PHE A 564 -13.08 11.83 0.68
N GLY A 565 -13.19 10.56 0.39
CA GLY A 565 -13.78 9.54 1.23
C GLY A 565 -15.07 8.99 0.69
N TRP A 566 -15.41 7.86 1.26
CA TRP A 566 -16.66 7.20 1.10
C TRP A 566 -17.71 7.90 1.96
N VAL A 567 -18.38 8.84 1.35
CA VAL A 567 -19.44 9.58 2.02
C VAL A 567 -20.68 8.70 2.09
N ASN A 568 -20.90 8.12 3.27
CA ASN A 568 -22.05 7.25 3.51
C ASN A 568 -23.35 8.05 3.49
N TYR A 569 -24.19 7.81 2.50
CA TYR A 569 -25.50 8.46 2.37
C TYR A 569 -26.50 7.87 3.37
N LEU A 570 -26.92 8.68 4.34
CA LEU A 570 -27.85 8.30 5.38
C LEU A 570 -29.07 9.23 5.38
N ALA A 571 -30.27 8.65 5.40
CA ALA A 571 -31.49 9.39 5.66
C ALA A 571 -31.61 9.75 7.15
N PRO A 572 -32.31 10.83 7.49
CA PRO A 572 -32.61 11.18 8.89
C PRO A 572 -33.36 10.08 9.61
N ASN A 573 -32.96 9.82 10.85
CA ASN A 573 -33.65 8.90 11.76
C ASN A 573 -33.37 9.30 13.23
N ASP A 574 -33.82 8.50 14.20
CA ASP A 574 -33.64 8.81 15.64
C ASP A 574 -32.19 8.94 16.10
N LYS A 575 -31.25 8.46 15.31
CA LYS A 575 -29.78 8.45 15.65
C LYS A 575 -28.97 9.45 14.88
N THR A 576 -29.47 9.98 13.76
CA THR A 576 -28.72 10.88 12.88
C THR A 576 -29.65 11.87 12.18
N ILE A 577 -29.17 13.09 11.99
CA ILE A 577 -29.88 14.09 11.17
C ILE A 577 -29.83 13.76 9.66
N GLY A 578 -29.09 12.72 9.29
CA GLY A 578 -28.83 12.38 7.90
C GLY A 578 -27.91 13.37 7.18
N MET A 579 -27.58 13.06 5.94
CA MET A 579 -26.74 13.90 5.12
C MET A 579 -27.47 15.18 4.69
N GLN A 580 -26.86 16.34 4.88
CA GLN A 580 -27.45 17.64 4.57
C GLN A 580 -26.68 18.36 3.44
N PRO A 581 -27.32 19.26 2.67
CA PRO A 581 -26.65 19.95 1.56
C PRO A 581 -25.40 20.71 1.97
N ASP A 582 -25.38 21.35 3.14
CA ASP A 582 -24.21 22.09 3.65
C ASP A 582 -23.02 21.17 3.97
N MET A 583 -23.27 19.92 4.32
CA MET A 583 -22.22 18.90 4.47
C MET A 583 -21.57 18.59 3.13
N TYR A 584 -22.36 18.47 2.05
CA TYR A 584 -21.84 18.27 0.70
C TYR A 584 -21.14 19.52 0.15
N GLU A 585 -21.63 20.74 0.46
CA GLU A 585 -20.87 21.95 0.15
C GLU A 585 -19.47 21.92 0.78
N TYR A 586 -19.39 21.52 2.05
CA TYR A 586 -18.11 21.39 2.74
C TYR A 586 -17.20 20.33 2.09
N ILE A 587 -17.67 19.11 1.92
CA ILE A 587 -16.89 18.00 1.34
C ILE A 587 -16.42 18.33 -0.06
N CYS A 588 -17.35 18.73 -0.95
CA CYS A 588 -17.06 18.96 -2.35
C CYS A 588 -16.16 20.17 -2.56
N SER A 589 -16.34 21.26 -1.78
CA SER A 589 -15.44 22.43 -1.85
C SER A 589 -14.00 22.07 -1.51
N LYS A 590 -13.79 21.27 -0.47
CA LYS A 590 -12.46 20.78 -0.08
C LYS A 590 -11.88 19.81 -1.12
N ALA A 591 -12.69 18.88 -1.63
CA ALA A 591 -12.25 17.96 -2.68
C ALA A 591 -11.79 18.71 -3.95
N VAL A 592 -12.57 19.69 -4.40
CA VAL A 592 -12.21 20.51 -5.58
C VAL A 592 -10.94 21.33 -5.36
N ALA A 593 -10.70 21.81 -4.13
CA ALA A 593 -9.47 22.52 -3.78
C ALA A 593 -8.20 21.70 -4.05
N TRP A 594 -8.29 20.40 -3.90
CA TRP A 594 -7.21 19.43 -4.12
C TRP A 594 -7.31 18.68 -5.46
N ASN A 595 -8.19 19.11 -6.38
CA ASN A 595 -8.50 18.39 -7.63
C ASN A 595 -8.85 16.91 -7.39
N SER A 596 -9.48 16.62 -6.27
CA SER A 596 -9.79 15.27 -5.78
C SER A 596 -11.24 14.87 -6.09
N PRO A 597 -11.51 13.58 -6.28
CA PRO A 597 -12.88 13.07 -6.37
C PRO A 597 -13.49 12.88 -4.98
N ILE A 598 -14.79 12.64 -4.98
CA ILE A 598 -15.54 12.05 -3.87
C ILE A 598 -16.17 10.73 -4.31
N SER A 599 -16.59 9.90 -3.35
CA SER A 599 -17.45 8.75 -3.60
C SER A 599 -18.68 8.80 -2.72
N LEU A 600 -19.85 8.61 -3.32
CA LEU A 600 -21.11 8.47 -2.62
C LEU A 600 -21.39 6.99 -2.42
N VAL A 601 -21.48 6.56 -1.16
CA VAL A 601 -21.69 5.16 -0.77
C VAL A 601 -23.00 5.03 0.03
N GLY A 602 -23.72 3.92 -0.13
CA GLY A 602 -24.95 3.68 0.61
C GLY A 602 -25.81 2.59 -0.01
N ASN A 603 -27.11 2.77 0.06
CA ASN A 603 -28.09 1.93 -0.60
C ASN A 603 -29.26 2.79 -1.14
N LEU A 604 -30.00 2.23 -2.09
CA LEU A 604 -31.08 2.94 -2.79
C LEU A 604 -32.13 3.46 -1.85
N LYS A 605 -32.49 2.66 -0.82
CA LYS A 605 -33.54 3.00 0.15
C LYS A 605 -33.22 4.28 0.94
N GLU A 606 -31.92 4.51 1.26
CA GLU A 606 -31.51 5.75 1.93
C GLU A 606 -31.76 6.98 1.05
N LEU A 607 -31.42 6.87 -0.27
CA LEU A 607 -31.70 7.94 -1.22
C LEU A 607 -33.23 8.20 -1.39
N GLN A 608 -34.01 7.16 -1.47
CA GLN A 608 -35.47 7.25 -1.62
C GLN A 608 -36.16 7.85 -0.38
N ASN A 609 -35.67 7.49 0.81
CA ASN A 609 -36.30 7.91 2.08
C ASN A 609 -35.81 9.31 2.55
N HIS A 610 -34.73 9.81 2.05
CA HIS A 610 -34.18 11.09 2.49
C HIS A 610 -34.95 12.27 1.85
N PRO A 611 -35.62 13.16 2.64
CA PRO A 611 -36.46 14.21 2.10
C PRO A 611 -35.69 15.27 1.29
N ARG A 612 -34.37 15.34 1.43
CA ARG A 612 -33.53 16.32 0.75
C ARG A 612 -32.57 15.71 -0.27
N THR A 613 -32.85 14.51 -0.76
CA THR A 613 -31.98 13.85 -1.76
C THR A 613 -31.74 14.71 -2.99
N GLU A 614 -32.75 15.36 -3.51
CA GLU A 614 -32.64 16.23 -4.69
C GLU A 614 -31.69 17.43 -4.42
N ASP A 615 -31.78 18.03 -3.22
CA ASP A 615 -30.92 19.14 -2.83
C ASP A 615 -29.46 18.68 -2.69
N ASN A 616 -29.24 17.54 -2.02
CA ASN A 616 -27.93 16.95 -1.82
C ASN A 616 -27.23 16.64 -3.15
N LEU A 617 -27.94 15.97 -4.06
CA LEU A 617 -27.41 15.61 -5.38
C LEU A 617 -27.17 16.84 -6.25
N ARG A 618 -28.01 17.87 -6.15
CA ARG A 618 -27.81 19.13 -6.87
C ARG A 618 -26.52 19.84 -6.43
N VAL A 619 -26.23 19.87 -5.12
CA VAL A 619 -24.97 20.43 -4.58
C VAL A 619 -23.79 19.64 -5.13
N ILE A 620 -23.79 18.32 -5.02
CA ILE A 620 -22.71 17.46 -5.54
C ILE A 620 -22.48 17.77 -7.04
N LYS A 621 -23.56 17.75 -7.84
CA LYS A 621 -23.50 18.01 -9.27
C LYS A 621 -22.86 19.34 -9.60
N MET A 622 -23.20 20.40 -8.87
CA MET A 622 -22.69 21.75 -9.12
C MET A 622 -21.15 21.79 -8.92
N TRP A 623 -20.66 21.19 -7.86
CA TRP A 623 -19.22 21.09 -7.60
C TRP A 623 -18.49 20.18 -8.58
N GLU A 624 -19.09 19.03 -8.94
CA GLU A 624 -18.51 18.12 -9.95
C GLU A 624 -18.42 18.79 -11.32
N GLU A 625 -19.45 19.49 -11.76
CA GLU A 625 -19.42 20.23 -13.02
C GLU A 625 -18.34 21.32 -13.00
N ALA A 626 -18.25 22.10 -11.91
CA ALA A 626 -17.26 23.16 -11.75
C ALA A 626 -15.82 22.61 -11.77
N LYS A 627 -15.59 21.48 -11.10
CA LYS A 627 -14.29 20.76 -11.10
C LYS A 627 -13.90 20.31 -12.51
N LEU A 628 -14.80 19.58 -13.18
CA LEU A 628 -14.52 18.99 -14.51
C LEU A 628 -14.39 20.05 -15.62
N GLN A 629 -15.01 21.22 -15.45
CA GLN A 629 -14.87 22.37 -16.36
C GLN A 629 -13.64 23.24 -16.04
N GLY A 630 -12.97 23.01 -14.90
CA GLY A 630 -11.81 23.79 -14.49
C GLY A 630 -12.10 25.28 -14.26
N VAL A 631 -13.31 25.63 -13.82
CA VAL A 631 -13.75 27.03 -13.73
C VAL A 631 -13.21 27.79 -12.50
N LEU A 632 -12.66 27.08 -11.52
CA LEU A 632 -12.09 27.68 -10.33
C LEU A 632 -10.61 27.97 -10.54
N THR A 633 -10.21 29.22 -10.29
CA THR A 633 -8.81 29.65 -10.33
C THR A 633 -7.99 29.03 -9.19
N ASP A 634 -6.67 29.00 -9.33
CA ASP A 634 -5.78 28.48 -8.28
C ASP A 634 -5.92 29.30 -6.98
N LYS A 635 -6.14 30.64 -7.07
CA LYS A 635 -6.41 31.47 -5.92
C LYS A 635 -7.71 31.07 -5.19
N GLN A 636 -8.76 30.71 -5.93
CA GLN A 636 -10.01 30.22 -5.35
C GLN A 636 -9.82 28.84 -4.71
N LYS A 637 -9.10 27.94 -5.37
CA LYS A 637 -8.75 26.62 -4.80
C LYS A 637 -7.95 26.77 -3.50
N GLU A 638 -7.00 27.71 -3.45
CA GLU A 638 -6.23 27.95 -2.23
C GLU A 638 -7.12 28.44 -1.07
N LEU A 639 -8.08 29.34 -1.32
CA LEU A 639 -9.07 29.75 -0.32
C LEU A 639 -9.89 28.56 0.20
N LEU A 640 -10.27 27.62 -0.68
CA LEU A 640 -11.04 26.45 -0.33
C LEU A 640 -10.27 25.42 0.50
N LYS A 641 -8.94 25.43 0.49
CA LYS A 641 -8.11 24.56 1.33
C LYS A 641 -8.23 24.87 2.83
N ASN A 642 -8.61 26.11 3.20
CA ASN A 642 -8.79 26.48 4.60
C ASN A 642 -9.94 25.66 5.24
N PRO A 643 -9.66 24.80 6.24
CA PRO A 643 -10.68 23.93 6.83
C PRO A 643 -11.74 24.68 7.65
N GLU A 644 -11.45 25.91 8.08
CA GLU A 644 -12.34 26.69 8.93
C GLU A 644 -13.30 27.58 8.13
N GLN A 645 -13.02 27.77 6.84
CA GLN A 645 -13.86 28.59 5.98
C GLN A 645 -14.74 27.74 5.07
N GLU A 646 -16.04 27.97 5.11
CA GLU A 646 -17.03 27.26 4.28
C GLU A 646 -17.54 28.18 3.15
N TYR A 647 -17.90 27.56 2.02
CA TYR A 647 -18.35 28.24 0.82
C TYR A 647 -19.51 27.52 0.17
N LEU A 648 -20.49 28.32 -0.31
CA LEU A 648 -21.52 27.88 -1.25
C LEU A 648 -21.01 28.14 -2.67
N LEU A 649 -21.26 27.20 -3.56
CA LEU A 649 -21.07 27.39 -5.00
C LEU A 649 -22.42 27.65 -5.67
N MET A 650 -22.53 28.78 -6.34
CA MET A 650 -23.77 29.14 -7.05
C MET A 650 -23.45 29.64 -8.45
N LYS A 651 -24.43 29.53 -9.37
CA LYS A 651 -24.37 30.20 -10.68
C LYS A 651 -25.09 31.52 -10.62
N ASP A 652 -24.48 32.56 -11.11
CA ASP A 652 -25.15 33.88 -11.31
C ASP A 652 -26.19 33.80 -12.45
N LYS A 653 -26.92 34.90 -12.68
CA LYS A 653 -27.94 34.98 -13.73
C LYS A 653 -27.38 34.77 -15.17
N LYS A 654 -26.06 34.85 -15.35
CA LYS A 654 -25.34 34.65 -16.62
C LYS A 654 -24.79 33.24 -16.72
N GLY A 655 -24.95 32.38 -15.66
CA GLY A 655 -24.45 31.01 -15.61
C GLY A 655 -22.99 30.90 -15.12
N ASN A 656 -22.34 31.99 -14.68
CA ASN A 656 -20.98 31.96 -14.15
C ASN A 656 -20.98 31.44 -12.73
N TYR A 657 -19.99 30.62 -12.39
CA TYR A 657 -19.81 30.10 -11.03
C TYR A 657 -19.26 31.17 -10.09
N GLN A 658 -19.85 31.27 -8.91
CA GLN A 658 -19.49 32.23 -7.86
C GLN A 658 -19.37 31.50 -6.52
N LEU A 659 -18.33 31.86 -5.74
CA LEU A 659 -18.13 31.36 -4.37
C LEU A 659 -18.65 32.38 -3.36
N TYR A 660 -19.54 31.94 -2.49
CA TYR A 660 -20.08 32.78 -1.40
C TYR A 660 -19.64 32.15 -0.06
N PRO A 661 -18.84 32.90 0.75
CA PRO A 661 -18.50 32.44 2.08
C PRO A 661 -19.73 32.40 2.98
N TYR A 662 -19.84 31.39 3.82
CA TYR A 662 -20.86 31.29 4.85
C TYR A 662 -20.28 30.69 6.13
N ARG A 663 -21.03 30.81 7.23
CA ARG A 663 -20.75 30.12 8.48
C ARG A 663 -22.00 29.44 9.01
N GLN A 664 -21.82 28.38 9.75
CA GLN A 664 -22.92 27.77 10.49
C GLN A 664 -23.36 28.72 11.61
N ILE A 665 -24.68 28.85 11.77
CA ILE A 665 -25.28 29.51 12.92
C ILE A 665 -25.29 28.53 14.08
N THR A 666 -24.65 28.87 15.18
CA THR A 666 -24.67 28.08 16.41
C THR A 666 -25.78 28.56 17.34
N LYS A 667 -26.12 27.76 18.37
CA LYS A 667 -27.11 28.16 19.40
C LYS A 667 -26.72 29.43 20.14
N ASP A 668 -25.45 29.81 20.11
CA ASP A 668 -24.94 31.03 20.76
C ASP A 668 -25.12 32.28 19.89
N ASP A 669 -25.53 32.14 18.62
CA ASP A 669 -25.87 33.23 17.73
C ASP A 669 -27.34 33.71 17.99
N GLU A 670 -27.64 34.24 19.15
CA GLU A 670 -29.00 34.65 19.56
C GLU A 670 -29.57 35.88 18.83
N LYS A 671 -28.86 36.50 17.89
CA LYS A 671 -29.40 37.63 17.13
C LYS A 671 -30.08 37.17 15.84
N PRO A 672 -31.38 37.52 15.63
CA PRO A 672 -32.03 37.22 14.38
C PRO A 672 -31.31 37.89 13.22
N ILE A 673 -30.87 37.06 12.25
CA ILE A 673 -30.37 37.57 10.97
C ILE A 673 -31.59 38.09 10.21
N ARG A 674 -31.66 39.41 10.09
CA ARG A 674 -32.65 40.02 9.16
C ARG A 674 -32.19 39.72 7.74
N ALA A 675 -33.03 39.04 6.96
CA ALA A 675 -32.82 38.77 5.56
C ALA A 675 -32.79 40.05 4.73
#